data_c1b5a833fcd572bad116601640d2124c
#
_entry.id   c1b5a833fcd572bad116601640d2124c
#
_cell.length_a   1.000
_cell.length_b   1.000
_cell.length_c   1.000
_cell.angle_alpha   90.00
_cell.angle_beta   90.00
_cell.angle_gamma   90.00
#
_symmetry.space_group_name_H-M   'P 1'
#
loop_
_entity.id
_entity.type
_entity.pdbx_description
1 polymer ?
#
loop_
_entity_poly.entity_id
_entity_poly.type
_entity_poly.pdbx_seq_one_letter_code
_entity_poly.pdbx_strand_id
1 'polypeptide(L)'
;MNVAGDSVLFRGIKDGKRIRQKIKYKPRFWVNGSGDSVWKTLEGIPVHEMKFESIRDARNFLKQYESVQNFKIYGLNRYDCAFISDHFPNDFDWDVNHVCIAYLDIEVGSENGFPSPDRASETITAISVEISGTMYVFGCEDFNNNSDNVKYFKCSDEFELINKFLDLWSHFYPDIVTGWNTKFFDIPYLVNRIHRLFGDDSTQAIALSPWGRVNPYEVMFKNKKEVCYDIVGVSELDYYELYRKYSSNPNQESYKLDHICSVELGERKVDYSEYANLHQLYRLDYQKFIEYNIRDVELVKKLEDKLRLIELALTLAYDAKANYDDVFSQVRMWDTIIYNALKKKHVVIPPKSKNVKKDQYAGAYVKDPILGMHNWVASFDLNSLYPHLIMMYNLSPETLIEHSDYDGEIHELIKQNVSVDRLLFQYIDTRALKNKKVSLTPNCQFFSIEKQGFLSELMETMYEDRAMYKKKAIDAKKKLQTSTSVSERIDLEKQISKYNNIQLAKKVTLNSAYGAIGNSFFRFFDVRIAEAITLSGQLAIKWIEKKLNDHLNKILKSKEDYVIASDTDSIYLNLGPLIEKALGEVTDKKKVITMMDKFCNENIQPFIDKSYQELADYVNAYSQKMIMKREALADKAIWTAKKRYLINVYDNEGVRYDIPQLKIMGLEAIKSSTPMVCREKIKDAFKIMVDGSEAKLIKFIDQFRKEFKTLPAEEVAFPRSVNDLKKYSDERAIFSKGTPIHVKGSLIYNHTLAEKNITKQYETINDGDKIKFMYVREPNPLQCTVISFPNILPKEFDLQQYLDYNTQFDKTFLEPLKIVMDAINWSTEKQNTLESLFV
;
A
#
# COMPACT_ATOMS: atom_id res chain seq x y z
N MET A 1 14.25 0.23 19.49
CA MET A 1 14.46 -0.08 20.92
C MET A 1 13.74 -1.36 21.29
N ASN A 2 14.28 -2.14 22.25
CA ASN A 2 13.67 -3.38 22.69
C ASN A 2 13.56 -3.39 24.21
N VAL A 3 12.73 -4.28 24.78
CA VAL A 3 12.55 -4.40 26.23
C VAL A 3 13.11 -5.75 26.70
N ALA A 4 13.97 -5.73 27.71
CA ALA A 4 14.55 -6.94 28.28
C ALA A 4 14.57 -6.89 29.81
N GLY A 5 13.74 -7.74 30.46
CA GLY A 5 13.55 -7.70 31.91
C GLY A 5 13.04 -6.33 32.36
N ASP A 6 13.79 -5.66 33.23
CA ASP A 6 13.46 -4.35 33.78
C ASP A 6 14.12 -3.18 33.04
N SER A 7 14.65 -3.43 31.86
CA SER A 7 15.41 -2.43 31.11
C SER A 7 14.92 -2.28 29.68
N VAL A 8 15.07 -1.07 29.17
CA VAL A 8 15.00 -0.77 27.75
C VAL A 8 16.42 -0.88 27.18
N LEU A 9 16.54 -1.65 26.13
CA LEU A 9 17.76 -1.80 25.33
C LEU A 9 17.77 -0.67 24.30
N PHE A 10 18.46 0.39 24.61
CA PHE A 10 18.52 1.60 23.82
C PHE A 10 19.69 1.60 22.86
N ARG A 11 19.44 1.85 21.60
CA ARG A 11 20.42 2.24 20.59
C ARG A 11 20.06 3.58 20.03
N GLY A 12 21.01 4.45 19.84
CA GLY A 12 20.79 5.79 19.34
C GLY A 12 22.09 6.48 18.97
N ILE A 13 21.99 7.76 18.63
CA ILE A 13 23.11 8.61 18.25
C ILE A 13 23.20 9.75 19.26
N LYS A 14 24.38 9.97 19.78
CA LYS A 14 24.71 11.09 20.65
C LYS A 14 25.99 11.73 20.16
N ASP A 15 25.96 13.05 19.93
CA ASP A 15 27.13 13.81 19.45
C ASP A 15 27.79 13.17 18.21
N GLY A 16 26.95 12.72 17.25
CA GLY A 16 27.40 12.04 16.03
C GLY A 16 27.93 10.62 16.20
N LYS A 17 27.95 10.08 17.44
CA LYS A 17 28.45 8.73 17.73
C LYS A 17 27.29 7.79 18.08
N ARG A 18 27.33 6.59 17.53
CA ARG A 18 26.37 5.54 17.88
C ARG A 18 26.63 5.07 19.32
N ILE A 19 25.57 5.03 20.11
CA ILE A 19 25.62 4.57 21.51
C ILE A 19 24.68 3.38 21.71
N ARG A 20 25.06 2.55 22.68
CA ARG A 20 24.30 1.37 23.10
C ARG A 20 24.23 1.34 24.62
N GLN A 21 23.04 1.39 25.18
CA GLN A 21 22.86 1.47 26.64
C GLN A 21 21.68 0.60 27.08
N LYS A 22 21.86 -0.07 28.21
CA LYS A 22 20.79 -0.78 28.94
C LYS A 22 20.29 0.15 30.05
N ILE A 23 19.08 0.69 29.86
CA ILE A 23 18.52 1.70 30.75
C ILE A 23 17.40 1.08 31.57
N LYS A 24 17.50 1.12 32.89
CA LYS A 24 16.39 0.75 33.78
C LYS A 24 15.25 1.74 33.57
N TYR A 25 14.06 1.22 33.33
CA TYR A 25 12.90 2.05 33.09
C TYR A 25 11.85 1.86 34.20
N LYS A 26 11.33 2.98 34.70
CA LYS A 26 10.30 3.05 35.71
C LYS A 26 8.97 3.42 35.04
N PRO A 27 8.14 2.45 34.64
CA PRO A 27 6.89 2.71 33.95
C PRO A 27 5.88 3.45 34.82
N ARG A 28 4.94 4.12 34.14
CA ARG A 28 3.82 4.80 34.78
C ARG A 28 2.50 4.30 34.20
N PHE A 29 1.54 4.12 35.10
CA PHE A 29 0.15 3.89 34.76
C PHE A 29 -0.72 4.80 35.60
N TRP A 30 -1.98 4.90 35.25
CA TRP A 30 -2.94 5.70 35.98
C TRP A 30 -4.16 4.86 36.32
N VAL A 31 -4.76 5.15 37.47
CA VAL A 31 -5.98 4.49 37.95
C VAL A 31 -6.99 5.55 38.36
N ASN A 32 -8.27 5.18 38.38
CA ASN A 32 -9.29 6.10 38.87
C ASN A 32 -8.97 6.57 40.30
N GLY A 33 -9.13 7.84 40.54
CA GLY A 33 -8.83 8.47 41.83
C GLY A 33 -9.83 9.55 42.19
N SER A 34 -9.87 9.91 43.43
CA SER A 34 -10.64 11.07 43.97
C SER A 34 -9.65 12.18 44.29
N GLY A 35 -9.91 13.38 43.86
CA GLY A 35 -9.14 14.56 44.21
C GLY A 35 -8.57 15.36 43.03
N ASP A 36 -7.81 16.42 43.35
CA ASP A 36 -7.19 17.27 42.35
C ASP A 36 -6.00 16.60 41.69
N SER A 37 -6.20 16.07 40.48
CA SER A 37 -5.15 15.52 39.63
C SER A 37 -5.03 16.32 38.32
N VAL A 38 -3.80 16.57 37.90
CA VAL A 38 -3.52 17.16 36.58
C VAL A 38 -3.93 16.21 35.45
N TRP A 39 -3.86 14.89 35.70
CA TRP A 39 -4.18 13.85 34.75
C TRP A 39 -5.65 13.49 34.76
N LYS A 40 -6.24 13.37 33.59
CA LYS A 40 -7.66 13.05 33.41
C LYS A 40 -7.84 11.99 32.33
N THR A 41 -8.97 11.28 32.41
CA THR A 41 -9.44 10.44 31.30
C THR A 41 -9.97 11.29 30.14
N LEU A 42 -10.36 10.67 29.03
CA LEU A 42 -11.01 11.36 27.91
C LEU A 42 -12.32 12.04 28.34
N GLU A 43 -13.04 11.43 29.26
CA GLU A 43 -14.30 11.94 29.85
C GLU A 43 -14.05 13.03 30.90
N GLY A 44 -12.80 13.39 31.16
CA GLY A 44 -12.44 14.41 32.12
C GLY A 44 -12.38 13.94 33.59
N ILE A 45 -12.49 12.64 33.85
CA ILE A 45 -12.43 12.07 35.21
C ILE A 45 -10.97 12.11 35.69
N PRO A 46 -10.70 12.64 36.92
CA PRO A 46 -9.36 12.66 37.49
C PRO A 46 -8.80 11.24 37.69
N VAL A 47 -7.49 11.05 37.41
CA VAL A 47 -6.79 9.77 37.60
C VAL A 47 -5.48 9.99 38.36
N HIS A 48 -5.12 9.01 39.19
CA HIS A 48 -3.86 9.02 39.91
C HIS A 48 -2.73 8.34 39.17
N GLU A 49 -1.57 8.97 39.14
CA GLU A 49 -0.35 8.41 38.60
C GLU A 49 0.26 7.38 39.58
N MET A 50 0.51 6.19 39.06
CA MET A 50 1.24 5.12 39.74
C MET A 50 2.58 4.92 39.04
N LYS A 51 3.67 5.14 39.78
CA LYS A 51 5.04 4.89 39.32
C LYS A 51 5.53 3.56 39.85
N PHE A 52 6.11 2.75 38.97
CA PHE A 52 6.63 1.43 39.30
C PHE A 52 8.16 1.48 39.31
N GLU A 53 8.76 0.76 40.25
CA GLU A 53 10.23 0.70 40.34
C GLU A 53 10.86 -0.10 39.22
N SER A 54 10.09 -1.01 38.60
CA SER A 54 10.56 -1.83 37.48
C SER A 54 9.45 -2.16 36.46
N ILE A 55 9.86 -2.57 35.27
CA ILE A 55 8.93 -3.09 34.23
C ILE A 55 8.23 -4.36 34.74
N ARG A 56 8.92 -5.18 35.54
CA ARG A 56 8.36 -6.41 36.13
C ARG A 56 7.22 -6.08 37.08
N ASP A 57 7.41 -5.12 37.96
CA ASP A 57 6.38 -4.69 38.91
C ASP A 57 5.16 -4.16 38.18
N ALA A 58 5.37 -3.36 37.15
CA ALA A 58 4.30 -2.85 36.30
C ALA A 58 3.53 -3.98 35.58
N ARG A 59 4.24 -4.98 35.05
CA ARG A 59 3.61 -6.17 34.42
C ARG A 59 2.82 -7.01 35.43
N ASN A 60 3.36 -7.22 36.60
CA ASN A 60 2.69 -7.96 37.67
C ASN A 60 1.42 -7.24 38.08
N PHE A 61 1.48 -5.93 38.26
CA PHE A 61 0.32 -5.11 38.56
C PHE A 61 -0.76 -5.23 37.47
N LEU A 62 -0.42 -5.06 36.19
CA LEU A 62 -1.37 -5.22 35.08
C LEU A 62 -2.02 -6.61 35.11
N LYS A 63 -1.22 -7.67 35.29
CA LYS A 63 -1.72 -9.05 35.35
C LYS A 63 -2.63 -9.31 36.55
N GLN A 64 -2.29 -8.77 37.71
CA GLN A 64 -3.07 -8.93 38.95
C GLN A 64 -4.45 -8.33 38.83
N TYR A 65 -4.58 -7.19 38.16
CA TYR A 65 -5.84 -6.48 38.07
C TYR A 65 -6.55 -6.61 36.71
N GLU A 66 -6.05 -7.41 35.77
CA GLU A 66 -6.63 -7.62 34.43
C GLU A 66 -8.08 -8.12 34.49
N SER A 67 -8.42 -8.96 35.50
CA SER A 67 -9.74 -9.58 35.65
C SER A 67 -10.65 -8.89 36.67
N VAL A 68 -10.18 -7.80 37.30
CA VAL A 68 -10.95 -7.08 38.32
C VAL A 68 -11.98 -6.18 37.64
N GLN A 69 -13.27 -6.49 37.82
CA GLN A 69 -14.37 -5.73 37.27
C GLN A 69 -14.32 -4.26 37.77
N ASN A 70 -14.60 -3.32 36.85
CA ASN A 70 -14.64 -1.89 37.08
C ASN A 70 -13.30 -1.25 37.50
N PHE A 71 -12.21 -1.99 37.54
CA PHE A 71 -10.88 -1.43 37.78
C PHE A 71 -10.17 -1.19 36.46
N LYS A 72 -10.10 0.08 36.03
CA LYS A 72 -9.45 0.47 34.77
C LYS A 72 -8.03 0.96 35.04
N ILE A 73 -7.08 0.43 34.31
CA ILE A 73 -5.67 0.87 34.31
C ILE A 73 -5.42 1.57 32.97
N TYR A 74 -5.08 2.85 33.04
CA TYR A 74 -4.83 3.70 31.89
C TYR A 74 -3.33 3.78 31.60
N GLY A 75 -2.98 3.96 30.34
CA GLY A 75 -1.60 4.16 29.90
C GLY A 75 -1.15 3.15 28.86
N LEU A 76 0.12 3.29 28.43
CA LEU A 76 0.70 2.49 27.35
C LEU A 76 1.55 1.35 27.94
N ASN A 77 1.17 0.10 27.66
CA ASN A 77 1.88 -1.10 28.11
C ASN A 77 3.03 -1.53 27.14
N ARG A 78 3.26 -0.76 26.08
CA ARG A 78 4.45 -0.87 25.25
C ARG A 78 5.54 0.01 25.85
N TYR A 79 6.38 -0.62 26.68
CA TYR A 79 7.38 0.12 27.48
C TYR A 79 8.49 0.75 26.64
N ASP A 80 8.78 0.23 25.46
CA ASP A 80 9.65 0.82 24.44
C ASP A 80 9.11 2.19 23.98
N CYS A 81 7.87 2.25 23.50
CA CYS A 81 7.23 3.48 23.05
C CYS A 81 6.96 4.44 24.22
N ALA A 82 6.58 3.93 25.39
CA ALA A 82 6.42 4.74 26.60
C ALA A 82 7.74 5.40 27.01
N PHE A 83 8.85 4.65 26.95
CA PHE A 83 10.19 5.16 27.20
C PHE A 83 10.57 6.27 26.20
N ILE A 84 10.35 6.05 24.89
CA ILE A 84 10.60 7.07 23.85
C ILE A 84 9.83 8.35 24.18
N SER A 85 8.53 8.21 24.46
CA SER A 85 7.67 9.34 24.80
C SER A 85 8.08 10.10 26.07
N ASP A 86 8.61 9.39 27.07
CA ASP A 86 9.06 9.99 28.32
C ASP A 86 10.40 10.72 28.20
N HIS A 87 11.34 10.17 27.45
CA HIS A 87 12.70 10.70 27.34
C HIS A 87 12.89 11.66 26.16
N PHE A 88 12.03 11.55 25.14
CA PHE A 88 12.05 12.39 23.95
C PHE A 88 10.70 13.05 23.70
N PRO A 89 10.22 13.95 24.61
CA PRO A 89 8.90 14.53 24.50
C PRO A 89 8.75 15.52 23.34
N ASN A 90 9.84 16.18 22.95
CA ASN A 90 9.87 17.12 21.84
C ASN A 90 10.16 16.41 20.51
N ASP A 91 9.86 17.10 19.42
CA ASP A 91 10.28 16.69 18.11
C ASP A 91 11.79 16.97 17.96
N PHE A 92 12.48 16.14 17.20
CA PHE A 92 13.92 16.28 16.98
C PHE A 92 14.27 16.05 15.52
N ASP A 93 15.28 16.75 15.06
CA ASP A 93 15.83 16.52 13.74
C ASP A 93 16.60 15.20 13.72
N TRP A 94 16.43 14.47 12.64
CA TRP A 94 17.16 13.23 12.38
C TRP A 94 17.67 13.24 10.94
N ASP A 95 18.75 12.49 10.70
CA ASP A 95 19.38 12.36 9.39
C ASP A 95 19.59 10.86 9.10
N VAL A 96 19.12 10.41 7.94
CA VAL A 96 19.26 9.02 7.49
C VAL A 96 20.74 8.60 7.41
N ASN A 97 21.64 9.52 7.12
CA ASN A 97 23.09 9.25 7.04
C ASN A 97 23.70 8.80 8.37
N HIS A 98 23.03 9.04 9.50
CA HIS A 98 23.45 8.56 10.79
C HIS A 98 22.96 7.14 11.11
N VAL A 99 22.02 6.61 10.32
CA VAL A 99 21.47 5.26 10.49
C VAL A 99 22.31 4.28 9.69
N CYS A 100 22.87 3.29 10.34
CA CYS A 100 23.63 2.25 9.67
C CYS A 100 22.69 1.19 9.09
N ILE A 101 22.61 1.15 7.78
CA ILE A 101 21.75 0.21 7.03
C ILE A 101 22.64 -0.85 6.40
N ALA A 102 22.29 -2.13 6.57
CA ALA A 102 22.91 -3.26 5.90
C ALA A 102 21.95 -3.81 4.83
N TYR A 103 22.36 -3.80 3.57
CA TYR A 103 21.66 -4.47 2.46
C TYR A 103 22.25 -5.86 2.31
N LEU A 104 21.48 -6.89 2.61
CA LEU A 104 21.93 -8.27 2.71
C LEU A 104 21.27 -9.15 1.66
N ASP A 105 22.04 -10.07 1.10
CA ASP A 105 21.56 -11.19 0.30
C ASP A 105 22.46 -12.41 0.51
N ILE A 106 21.85 -13.61 0.58
CA ILE A 106 22.59 -14.87 0.74
C ILE A 106 22.28 -15.81 -0.42
N GLU A 107 23.29 -16.57 -0.86
CA GLU A 107 23.11 -17.65 -1.81
C GLU A 107 23.30 -18.99 -1.13
N VAL A 108 22.46 -19.94 -1.50
CA VAL A 108 22.38 -21.26 -0.87
C VAL A 108 22.46 -22.35 -1.91
N GLY A 109 23.17 -23.42 -1.58
CA GLY A 109 23.24 -24.62 -2.40
C GLY A 109 21.84 -25.18 -2.68
N SER A 110 21.65 -25.74 -3.88
CA SER A 110 20.36 -26.32 -4.30
C SER A 110 20.51 -27.73 -4.92
N GLU A 111 21.50 -28.49 -4.46
CA GLU A 111 21.75 -29.85 -4.93
C GLU A 111 20.54 -30.79 -4.73
N ASN A 112 19.83 -30.60 -3.63
CA ASN A 112 18.69 -31.45 -3.26
C ASN A 112 17.33 -30.80 -3.54
N GLY A 113 17.30 -29.76 -4.36
CA GLY A 113 16.13 -28.96 -4.70
C GLY A 113 16.14 -27.57 -4.05
N PHE A 114 15.02 -26.87 -4.06
CA PHE A 114 14.93 -25.53 -3.52
C PHE A 114 15.11 -25.53 -2.02
N PRO A 115 16.02 -24.68 -1.47
CA PRO A 115 16.34 -24.67 -0.07
C PRO A 115 15.15 -24.17 0.77
N SER A 116 14.90 -24.84 1.90
CA SER A 116 13.86 -24.46 2.87
C SER A 116 14.50 -23.79 4.06
N PRO A 117 14.09 -22.55 4.43
CA PRO A 117 14.61 -21.87 5.60
C PRO A 117 14.42 -22.66 6.90
N ASP A 118 13.28 -23.33 7.07
CA ASP A 118 13.02 -24.15 8.27
C ASP A 118 14.01 -25.29 8.44
N ARG A 119 14.41 -25.92 7.34
CA ARG A 119 15.35 -27.04 7.38
C ARG A 119 16.80 -26.60 7.35
N ALA A 120 17.10 -25.54 6.64
CA ALA A 120 18.43 -25.00 6.38
C ALA A 120 19.48 -26.10 6.13
N SER A 121 19.12 -27.09 5.26
CA SER A 121 19.93 -28.28 5.05
C SER A 121 21.13 -28.03 4.14
N GLU A 122 20.97 -27.11 3.20
CA GLU A 122 21.98 -26.82 2.18
C GLU A 122 22.98 -25.78 2.66
N THR A 123 24.19 -25.83 2.11
CA THR A 123 25.30 -24.93 2.45
C THR A 123 25.02 -23.50 2.00
N ILE A 124 25.32 -22.50 2.84
CA ILE A 124 25.41 -21.12 2.39
C ILE A 124 26.69 -21.00 1.54
N THR A 125 26.53 -20.62 0.27
CA THR A 125 27.62 -20.60 -0.73
C THR A 125 28.21 -19.22 -0.93
N ALA A 126 27.43 -18.16 -0.66
CA ALA A 126 27.90 -16.79 -0.63
C ALA A 126 27.02 -15.93 0.31
N ILE A 127 27.62 -14.91 0.88
CA ILE A 127 26.92 -13.81 1.58
C ILE A 127 27.45 -12.50 1.02
N SER A 128 26.58 -11.64 0.51
CA SER A 128 26.90 -10.28 0.14
C SER A 128 26.16 -9.29 1.04
N VAL A 129 26.89 -8.32 1.59
CA VAL A 129 26.31 -7.26 2.42
C VAL A 129 26.94 -5.91 2.09
N GLU A 130 26.10 -4.94 1.74
CA GLU A 130 26.54 -3.55 1.57
C GLU A 130 26.27 -2.78 2.85
N ILE A 131 27.31 -2.13 3.38
CA ILE A 131 27.24 -1.27 4.56
C ILE A 131 28.06 -0.01 4.29
N SER A 132 27.44 1.15 4.43
CA SER A 132 28.10 2.46 4.30
C SER A 132 28.86 2.65 2.97
N GLY A 133 28.33 2.17 1.87
CA GLY A 133 28.90 2.31 0.52
C GLY A 133 29.97 1.27 0.18
N THR A 134 30.25 0.33 1.06
CA THR A 134 31.19 -0.77 0.79
C THR A 134 30.44 -2.10 0.72
N MET A 135 30.65 -2.83 -0.35
CA MET A 135 30.14 -4.19 -0.56
C MET A 135 31.12 -5.19 0.01
N TYR A 136 30.70 -5.95 1.00
CA TYR A 136 31.49 -7.04 1.62
C TYR A 136 30.91 -8.36 1.13
N VAL A 137 31.74 -9.20 0.53
CA VAL A 137 31.34 -10.45 -0.08
C VAL A 137 32.14 -11.60 0.51
N PHE A 138 31.45 -12.65 0.94
CA PHE A 138 32.05 -13.85 1.51
C PHE A 138 31.75 -15.04 0.62
N GLY A 139 32.76 -15.79 0.26
CA GLY A 139 32.65 -16.98 -0.58
C GLY A 139 33.84 -17.91 -0.45
N CYS A 140 33.76 -19.13 -1.01
CA CYS A 140 34.76 -20.17 -0.76
C CYS A 140 35.77 -20.38 -1.89
N GLU A 141 35.57 -19.79 -3.08
CA GLU A 141 36.47 -19.94 -4.21
C GLU A 141 37.11 -18.62 -4.65
N ASP A 142 37.93 -18.62 -5.67
CA ASP A 142 38.59 -17.41 -6.17
C ASP A 142 37.61 -16.52 -6.92
N PHE A 143 37.65 -15.24 -6.63
CA PHE A 143 36.89 -14.20 -7.30
C PHE A 143 37.80 -13.04 -7.71
N ASN A 144 37.76 -12.68 -8.98
CA ASN A 144 38.52 -11.55 -9.50
C ASN A 144 37.73 -10.26 -9.27
N ASN A 145 38.11 -9.52 -8.27
CA ASN A 145 37.47 -8.24 -7.93
C ASN A 145 38.02 -7.10 -8.79
N ASN A 146 37.16 -6.49 -9.60
CA ASN A 146 37.50 -5.37 -10.47
C ASN A 146 36.99 -4.01 -9.94
N SER A 147 36.46 -3.97 -8.71
CA SER A 147 35.80 -2.78 -8.15
C SER A 147 36.38 -2.40 -6.80
N ASP A 148 36.78 -1.13 -6.65
CA ASP A 148 37.38 -0.61 -5.42
C ASP A 148 36.43 -0.61 -4.21
N ASN A 149 35.12 -0.56 -4.45
CA ASN A 149 34.09 -0.57 -3.39
C ASN A 149 33.64 -1.97 -2.98
N VAL A 150 34.16 -3.04 -3.59
CA VAL A 150 33.90 -4.43 -3.23
C VAL A 150 35.09 -5.00 -2.48
N LYS A 151 34.82 -5.65 -1.36
CA LYS A 151 35.82 -6.39 -0.56
C LYS A 151 35.42 -7.85 -0.50
N TYR A 152 36.15 -8.68 -1.22
CA TYR A 152 35.91 -10.12 -1.24
C TYR A 152 36.76 -10.81 -0.18
N PHE A 153 36.12 -11.69 0.60
CA PHE A 153 36.74 -12.54 1.63
C PHE A 153 36.66 -14.00 1.20
N LYS A 154 37.78 -14.54 0.70
CA LYS A 154 37.87 -15.96 0.42
C LYS A 154 37.93 -16.74 1.75
N CYS A 155 37.11 -17.77 1.86
CA CYS A 155 36.96 -18.65 3.00
C CYS A 155 37.31 -20.07 2.61
N SER A 156 37.84 -20.85 3.53
CA SER A 156 38.18 -22.27 3.29
C SER A 156 36.95 -23.16 3.21
N ASP A 157 35.89 -22.78 3.93
CA ASP A 157 34.64 -23.52 4.03
C ASP A 157 33.50 -22.62 4.56
N GLU A 158 32.30 -23.18 4.69
CA GLU A 158 31.14 -22.48 5.22
C GLU A 158 31.31 -22.03 6.68
N PHE A 159 32.03 -22.78 7.52
CA PHE A 159 32.26 -22.41 8.89
C PHE A 159 33.07 -21.10 8.98
N GLU A 160 34.15 -21.01 8.21
CA GLU A 160 34.93 -19.78 8.11
C GLU A 160 34.14 -18.63 7.49
N LEU A 161 33.32 -18.90 6.45
CA LEU A 161 32.48 -17.93 5.81
C LEU A 161 31.52 -17.28 6.81
N ILE A 162 30.79 -18.10 7.57
CA ILE A 162 29.84 -17.60 8.58
C ILE A 162 30.58 -16.85 9.69
N ASN A 163 31.67 -17.34 10.19
CA ASN A 163 32.42 -16.66 11.24
C ASN A 163 32.96 -15.31 10.77
N LYS A 164 33.57 -15.21 9.59
CA LYS A 164 34.05 -13.94 9.04
C LYS A 164 32.91 -12.94 8.81
N PHE A 165 31.77 -13.43 8.35
CA PHE A 165 30.56 -12.60 8.22
C PHE A 165 30.09 -12.07 9.58
N LEU A 166 30.01 -12.94 10.61
CA LEU A 166 29.62 -12.55 11.96
C LEU A 166 30.62 -11.57 12.62
N ASP A 167 31.90 -11.72 12.34
CA ASP A 167 32.94 -10.78 12.79
C ASP A 167 32.71 -9.39 12.18
N LEU A 168 32.51 -9.32 10.87
CA LEU A 168 32.17 -8.07 10.19
C LEU A 168 30.86 -7.47 10.71
N TRP A 169 29.81 -8.30 10.80
CA TRP A 169 28.51 -7.89 11.30
C TRP A 169 28.59 -7.31 12.70
N SER A 170 29.30 -7.97 13.60
CA SER A 170 29.48 -7.52 14.98
C SER A 170 30.30 -6.23 15.10
N HIS A 171 31.23 -5.99 14.16
CA HIS A 171 31.93 -4.72 14.07
C HIS A 171 31.03 -3.55 13.80
N PHE A 172 30.06 -3.71 12.86
CA PHE A 172 29.12 -2.66 12.50
C PHE A 172 27.87 -2.66 13.38
N TYR A 173 27.30 -3.80 13.67
CA TYR A 173 25.98 -3.96 14.24
C TYR A 173 25.00 -2.97 13.61
N PRO A 174 24.50 -3.21 12.39
CA PRO A 174 23.64 -2.27 11.70
C PRO A 174 22.41 -1.91 12.53
N ASP A 175 21.83 -0.74 12.31
CA ASP A 175 20.57 -0.32 12.94
C ASP A 175 19.38 -0.93 12.20
N ILE A 176 19.55 -1.11 10.89
CA ILE A 176 18.55 -1.70 9.99
C ILE A 176 19.24 -2.76 9.14
N VAL A 177 18.60 -3.91 9.01
CA VAL A 177 18.87 -4.89 7.96
C VAL A 177 17.74 -4.85 6.94
N THR A 178 18.09 -4.88 5.67
CA THR A 178 17.16 -4.89 4.54
C THR A 178 17.71 -5.76 3.42
N GLY A 179 16.85 -6.14 2.51
CA GLY A 179 17.14 -6.93 1.32
C GLY A 179 15.81 -7.28 0.66
N TRP A 180 15.80 -8.24 -0.26
CA TRP A 180 14.58 -8.64 -0.94
C TRP A 180 14.05 -9.97 -0.38
N ASN A 181 13.02 -9.92 0.44
CA ASN A 181 12.41 -11.07 1.13
C ASN A 181 13.28 -11.62 2.28
N THR A 182 14.13 -10.81 2.86
CA THR A 182 15.03 -11.21 3.96
C THR A 182 14.29 -11.81 5.15
N LYS A 183 13.12 -11.30 5.46
CA LYS A 183 12.28 -11.72 6.59
C LYS A 183 11.81 -13.17 6.50
N PHE A 184 11.56 -13.66 5.28
CA PHE A 184 11.02 -14.99 5.06
C PHE A 184 12.03 -15.98 4.49
N PHE A 185 13.21 -15.50 4.07
CA PHE A 185 14.25 -16.36 3.51
C PHE A 185 15.62 -16.15 4.15
N ASP A 186 16.30 -15.03 3.89
CA ASP A 186 17.71 -14.85 4.24
C ASP A 186 17.97 -14.94 5.74
N ILE A 187 17.25 -14.17 6.54
CA ILE A 187 17.44 -14.16 8.00
C ILE A 187 17.04 -15.49 8.63
N PRO A 188 15.87 -16.07 8.35
CA PRO A 188 15.54 -17.41 8.85
C PRO A 188 16.53 -18.48 8.41
N TYR A 189 16.97 -18.46 7.16
CA TYR A 189 17.93 -19.45 6.66
C TYR A 189 19.27 -19.31 7.38
N LEU A 190 19.80 -18.10 7.46
CA LEU A 190 21.07 -17.83 8.15
C LEU A 190 21.03 -18.27 9.61
N VAL A 191 19.99 -17.88 10.35
CA VAL A 191 19.85 -18.25 11.77
C VAL A 191 19.73 -19.77 11.94
N ASN A 192 18.85 -20.42 11.18
CA ASN A 192 18.66 -21.87 11.26
C ASN A 192 19.90 -22.64 10.80
N ARG A 193 20.65 -22.12 9.81
CA ARG A 193 21.89 -22.73 9.35
C ARG A 193 22.99 -22.61 10.41
N ILE A 194 23.10 -21.49 11.08
CA ILE A 194 24.02 -21.30 12.21
C ILE A 194 23.70 -22.30 13.33
N HIS A 195 22.43 -22.42 13.72
CA HIS A 195 22.02 -23.41 14.72
C HIS A 195 22.38 -24.84 14.30
N ARG A 196 22.20 -25.17 13.04
CA ARG A 196 22.53 -26.51 12.51
C ARG A 196 24.03 -26.81 12.51
N LEU A 197 24.86 -25.82 12.23
CA LEU A 197 26.32 -26.00 12.15
C LEU A 197 27.01 -25.90 13.48
N PHE A 198 26.62 -24.95 14.31
CA PHE A 198 27.32 -24.61 15.57
C PHE A 198 26.57 -25.08 16.83
N GLY A 199 25.31 -25.53 16.68
CA GLY A 199 24.42 -25.89 17.78
C GLY A 199 23.55 -24.72 18.28
N ASP A 200 22.42 -25.05 18.92
CA ASP A 200 21.43 -24.06 19.34
C ASP A 200 21.94 -23.11 20.43
N ASP A 201 22.82 -23.56 21.29
CA ASP A 201 23.40 -22.76 22.38
C ASP A 201 24.71 -22.05 21.97
N SER A 202 25.03 -22.01 20.68
CA SER A 202 26.26 -21.43 20.19
C SER A 202 26.32 -19.90 20.34
N THR A 203 27.49 -19.35 20.53
CA THR A 203 27.70 -17.91 20.54
C THR A 203 27.47 -17.27 19.19
N GLN A 204 27.64 -18.04 18.11
CA GLN A 204 27.39 -17.62 16.73
C GLN A 204 25.90 -17.31 16.48
N ALA A 205 25.00 -18.11 17.03
CA ALA A 205 23.57 -17.89 16.86
C ALA A 205 23.10 -16.54 17.40
N ILE A 206 23.70 -16.09 18.50
CA ILE A 206 23.36 -14.83 19.16
C ILE A 206 24.20 -13.64 18.71
N ALA A 207 25.29 -13.87 17.96
CA ALA A 207 26.23 -12.84 17.52
C ALA A 207 25.62 -11.83 16.52
N LEU A 208 24.54 -12.19 15.85
CA LEU A 208 23.78 -11.25 15.00
C LEU A 208 23.20 -10.08 15.80
N SER A 209 22.93 -10.28 17.09
CA SER A 209 22.33 -9.28 17.95
C SER A 209 23.37 -8.52 18.77
N PRO A 210 23.37 -7.17 18.76
CA PRO A 210 24.24 -6.39 19.67
C PRO A 210 23.94 -6.63 21.15
N TRP A 211 22.83 -7.31 21.47
CA TRP A 211 22.41 -7.64 22.81
C TRP A 211 22.47 -9.15 23.12
N GLY A 212 23.01 -9.96 22.20
CA GLY A 212 23.09 -11.41 22.33
C GLY A 212 21.73 -12.09 22.44
N ARG A 213 20.73 -11.62 21.63
CA ARG A 213 19.36 -12.16 21.64
C ARG A 213 18.80 -12.18 20.23
N VAL A 214 18.43 -13.39 19.80
CA VAL A 214 17.72 -13.65 18.55
C VAL A 214 16.51 -14.50 18.92
N ASN A 215 15.31 -13.99 18.74
CA ASN A 215 14.08 -14.62 19.22
C ASN A 215 13.23 -15.08 18.05
N PRO A 216 12.82 -16.36 17.97
CA PRO A 216 11.88 -16.80 16.95
C PRO A 216 10.48 -16.28 17.24
N TYR A 217 9.72 -15.98 16.19
CA TYR A 217 8.29 -15.65 16.26
C TYR A 217 7.56 -16.14 15.03
N GLU A 218 6.28 -16.50 15.18
CA GLU A 218 5.46 -16.99 14.07
C GLU A 218 4.69 -15.87 13.40
N VAL A 219 4.63 -15.92 12.08
CA VAL A 219 3.84 -15.01 11.23
C VAL A 219 3.01 -15.83 10.27
N MET A 220 1.78 -15.39 10.02
CA MET A 220 0.98 -15.94 8.92
C MET A 220 1.39 -15.25 7.61
N PHE A 221 2.03 -15.99 6.73
CA PHE A 221 2.41 -15.51 5.41
C PHE A 221 1.91 -16.48 4.35
N LYS A 222 1.23 -15.98 3.33
CA LYS A 222 0.64 -16.79 2.24
C LYS A 222 -0.14 -18.02 2.75
N ASN A 223 -0.97 -17.84 3.79
CA ASN A 223 -1.76 -18.88 4.46
C ASN A 223 -0.95 -20.00 5.14
N LYS A 224 0.35 -19.81 5.33
CA LYS A 224 1.21 -20.69 6.12
C LYS A 224 1.72 -19.97 7.36
N LYS A 225 2.02 -20.73 8.40
CA LYS A 225 2.80 -20.25 9.52
C LYS A 225 4.28 -20.32 9.13
N GLU A 226 4.93 -19.18 9.12
CA GLU A 226 6.37 -19.05 8.88
C GLU A 226 7.06 -18.60 10.15
N VAL A 227 8.23 -19.15 10.43
CA VAL A 227 9.07 -18.74 11.56
C VAL A 227 10.03 -17.66 11.09
N CYS A 228 9.93 -16.49 11.71
CA CYS A 228 10.82 -15.36 11.52
C CYS A 228 11.64 -15.11 12.78
N TYR A 229 12.66 -14.27 12.71
CA TYR A 229 13.54 -14.01 13.84
C TYR A 229 13.62 -12.51 14.15
N ASP A 230 13.39 -12.15 15.41
CA ASP A 230 13.66 -10.82 15.95
C ASP A 230 15.13 -10.75 16.42
N ILE A 231 15.98 -10.08 15.66
CA ILE A 231 17.35 -9.78 16.02
C ILE A 231 17.34 -8.56 16.93
N VAL A 232 17.30 -8.79 18.23
CA VAL A 232 17.15 -7.71 19.21
C VAL A 232 18.22 -6.64 19.04
N GLY A 233 17.78 -5.43 18.72
CA GLY A 233 18.62 -4.28 18.47
C GLY A 233 18.99 -4.01 17.01
N VAL A 234 18.55 -4.83 16.08
CA VAL A 234 18.62 -4.59 14.63
C VAL A 234 17.19 -4.64 14.10
N SER A 235 16.71 -3.55 13.53
CA SER A 235 15.36 -3.54 12.95
C SER A 235 15.39 -4.14 11.55
N GLU A 236 14.53 -5.09 11.28
CA GLU A 236 14.36 -5.64 9.94
C GLU A 236 13.32 -4.84 9.15
N LEU A 237 13.77 -4.14 8.13
CA LEU A 237 12.92 -3.45 7.16
C LEU A 237 13.06 -4.12 5.79
N ASP A 238 12.44 -5.28 5.63
CA ASP A 238 12.43 -6.03 4.38
C ASP A 238 11.91 -5.15 3.24
N TYR A 239 12.73 -4.95 2.20
CA TYR A 239 12.41 -4.07 1.08
C TYR A 239 11.22 -4.57 0.26
N TYR A 240 11.03 -5.88 0.17
CA TYR A 240 9.84 -6.49 -0.42
C TYR A 240 8.55 -6.07 0.32
N GLU A 241 8.53 -6.07 1.66
CA GLU A 241 7.39 -5.62 2.45
C GLU A 241 7.18 -4.11 2.30
N LEU A 242 8.25 -3.31 2.33
CA LEU A 242 8.19 -1.86 2.11
C LEU A 242 7.61 -1.52 0.75
N TYR A 243 8.08 -2.19 -0.31
CA TYR A 243 7.61 -1.99 -1.67
C TYR A 243 6.11 -2.29 -1.79
N ARG A 244 5.66 -3.41 -1.28
CA ARG A 244 4.24 -3.79 -1.31
C ARG A 244 3.33 -2.84 -0.55
N LYS A 245 3.84 -2.22 0.50
CA LYS A 245 3.05 -1.37 1.38
C LYS A 245 3.05 0.10 0.96
N TYR A 246 4.18 0.61 0.52
CA TYR A 246 4.41 2.05 0.38
C TYR A 246 4.74 2.51 -1.04
N SER A 247 5.00 1.61 -2.00
CA SER A 247 5.24 2.04 -3.37
C SER A 247 3.99 2.67 -3.98
N SER A 248 4.17 3.56 -4.94
CA SER A 248 3.07 4.18 -5.68
C SER A 248 2.32 3.19 -6.57
N ASN A 249 2.96 2.09 -6.95
CA ASN A 249 2.39 1.03 -7.78
C ASN A 249 2.60 -0.34 -7.14
N PRO A 250 1.88 -0.66 -6.04
CA PRO A 250 2.12 -1.89 -5.28
C PRO A 250 1.60 -3.15 -5.95
N ASN A 251 0.74 -3.04 -6.97
CA ASN A 251 0.11 -4.19 -7.62
C ASN A 251 0.90 -4.61 -8.85
N GLN A 252 1.83 -5.52 -8.68
CA GLN A 252 2.71 -6.02 -9.74
C GLN A 252 2.30 -7.40 -10.25
N GLU A 253 2.71 -7.71 -11.46
CA GLU A 253 2.54 -9.00 -12.12
C GLU A 253 3.34 -10.09 -11.41
N SER A 254 4.54 -9.75 -10.98
CA SER A 254 5.42 -10.56 -10.15
C SER A 254 6.08 -9.67 -9.09
N TYR A 255 6.38 -10.25 -7.92
CA TYR A 255 7.16 -9.58 -6.87
C TYR A 255 8.59 -10.13 -6.79
N LYS A 256 9.07 -10.83 -7.81
CA LYS A 256 10.48 -11.20 -7.89
C LYS A 256 11.33 -9.96 -8.12
N LEU A 257 12.50 -9.90 -7.51
CA LEU A 257 13.39 -8.75 -7.59
C LEU A 257 13.67 -8.33 -9.04
N ASP A 258 13.94 -9.30 -9.92
CA ASP A 258 14.18 -9.04 -11.35
C ASP A 258 13.03 -8.27 -12.02
N HIS A 259 11.79 -8.71 -11.77
CA HIS A 259 10.62 -8.04 -12.33
C HIS A 259 10.44 -6.62 -11.79
N ILE A 260 10.58 -6.45 -10.49
CA ILE A 260 10.42 -5.12 -9.87
C ILE A 260 11.52 -4.17 -10.35
N CYS A 261 12.76 -4.64 -10.43
CA CYS A 261 13.87 -3.83 -10.97
C CYS A 261 13.66 -3.47 -12.43
N SER A 262 13.16 -4.39 -13.25
CA SER A 262 12.82 -4.10 -14.63
C SER A 262 11.74 -3.02 -14.75
N VAL A 263 10.71 -3.06 -13.90
CA VAL A 263 9.61 -2.07 -13.90
C VAL A 263 10.07 -0.72 -13.35
N GLU A 264 10.79 -0.73 -12.23
CA GLU A 264 11.16 0.49 -11.53
C GLU A 264 12.45 1.13 -12.07
N LEU A 265 13.46 0.33 -12.37
CA LEU A 265 14.79 0.82 -12.76
C LEU A 265 15.06 0.69 -14.27
N GLY A 266 14.33 -0.18 -14.98
CA GLY A 266 14.70 -0.60 -16.33
C GLY A 266 15.91 -1.56 -16.35
N GLU A 267 16.32 -2.08 -15.21
CA GLU A 267 17.48 -2.95 -15.03
C GLU A 267 17.02 -4.35 -14.62
N ARG A 268 17.88 -5.35 -14.84
CA ARG A 268 17.62 -6.75 -14.50
C ARG A 268 18.75 -7.34 -13.67
N LYS A 269 18.51 -8.51 -13.09
CA LYS A 269 19.55 -9.37 -12.50
C LYS A 269 20.54 -9.83 -13.59
N VAL A 270 21.65 -10.41 -13.15
CA VAL A 270 22.59 -11.08 -14.07
C VAL A 270 21.88 -12.26 -14.77
N ASP A 271 21.92 -12.30 -16.07
CA ASP A 271 21.36 -13.41 -16.85
C ASP A 271 22.28 -14.63 -16.77
N TYR A 272 21.74 -15.76 -16.36
CA TYR A 272 22.43 -17.05 -16.31
C TYR A 272 21.64 -18.15 -17.04
N SER A 273 20.84 -17.78 -18.02
CA SER A 273 19.99 -18.70 -18.80
C SER A 273 20.75 -19.79 -19.57
N GLU A 274 22.06 -19.62 -19.77
CA GLU A 274 22.97 -20.63 -20.30
C GLU A 274 23.20 -21.80 -19.32
N TYR A 275 22.92 -21.63 -18.05
CA TYR A 275 22.99 -22.68 -17.02
C TYR A 275 21.58 -23.14 -16.63
N ALA A 276 21.42 -24.43 -16.33
CA ALA A 276 20.10 -24.98 -16.01
C ALA A 276 19.53 -24.42 -14.68
N ASN A 277 20.38 -24.07 -13.73
CA ASN A 277 20.00 -23.47 -12.44
C ASN A 277 21.19 -22.78 -11.76
N LEU A 278 20.92 -22.11 -10.65
CA LEU A 278 21.93 -21.37 -9.88
C LEU A 278 23.02 -22.28 -9.31
N HIS A 279 22.69 -23.54 -8.98
CA HIS A 279 23.68 -24.51 -8.53
C HIS A 279 24.71 -24.86 -9.63
N GLN A 280 24.28 -25.00 -10.88
CA GLN A 280 25.21 -25.18 -12.00
C GLN A 280 26.07 -23.94 -12.23
N LEU A 281 25.50 -22.74 -12.12
CA LEU A 281 26.26 -21.49 -12.18
C LEU A 281 27.37 -21.47 -11.09
N TYR A 282 27.03 -21.80 -9.85
CA TYR A 282 27.98 -21.91 -8.75
C TYR A 282 29.14 -22.85 -9.05
N ARG A 283 28.85 -24.01 -9.68
CA ARG A 283 29.86 -25.03 -9.97
C ARG A 283 30.71 -24.75 -11.20
N LEU A 284 30.14 -24.14 -12.22
CA LEU A 284 30.78 -24.02 -13.54
C LEU A 284 31.32 -22.61 -13.81
N ASP A 285 30.72 -21.58 -13.22
CA ASP A 285 31.15 -20.18 -13.38
C ASP A 285 30.98 -19.42 -12.06
N TYR A 286 31.92 -19.66 -11.16
CA TYR A 286 31.91 -19.05 -9.83
C TYR A 286 32.05 -17.52 -9.87
N GLN A 287 32.80 -17.00 -10.86
CA GLN A 287 32.93 -15.55 -11.05
C GLN A 287 31.54 -14.90 -11.28
N LYS A 288 30.80 -15.42 -12.24
CA LYS A 288 29.46 -14.92 -12.56
C LYS A 288 28.46 -15.16 -11.41
N PHE A 289 28.63 -16.25 -10.65
CA PHE A 289 27.82 -16.54 -9.46
C PHE A 289 27.98 -15.48 -8.38
N ILE A 290 29.20 -15.04 -8.08
CA ILE A 290 29.43 -13.96 -7.11
C ILE A 290 28.94 -12.61 -7.66
N GLU A 291 29.15 -12.33 -8.95
CA GLU A 291 28.58 -11.13 -9.60
C GLU A 291 27.05 -11.09 -9.52
N TYR A 292 26.40 -12.25 -9.60
CA TYR A 292 24.95 -12.38 -9.43
C TYR A 292 24.53 -11.98 -8.00
N ASN A 293 25.17 -12.52 -6.97
CA ASN A 293 24.85 -12.20 -5.58
C ASN A 293 25.14 -10.72 -5.24
N ILE A 294 26.27 -10.16 -5.71
CA ILE A 294 26.55 -8.71 -5.59
C ILE A 294 25.45 -7.89 -6.26
N ARG A 295 25.05 -8.29 -7.46
CA ARG A 295 24.04 -7.58 -8.25
C ARG A 295 22.69 -7.51 -7.54
N ASP A 296 22.29 -8.56 -6.83
CA ASP A 296 21.04 -8.58 -6.08
C ASP A 296 21.03 -7.54 -4.97
N VAL A 297 22.11 -7.39 -4.22
CA VAL A 297 22.27 -6.33 -3.22
C VAL A 297 22.25 -4.94 -3.87
N GLU A 298 23.01 -4.74 -4.97
CA GLU A 298 23.05 -3.46 -5.70
C GLU A 298 21.67 -3.03 -6.21
N LEU A 299 20.88 -3.96 -6.69
CA LEU A 299 19.54 -3.68 -7.21
C LEU A 299 18.61 -3.20 -6.10
N VAL A 300 18.64 -3.79 -4.91
CA VAL A 300 17.86 -3.32 -3.77
C VAL A 300 18.31 -1.92 -3.33
N LYS A 301 19.63 -1.67 -3.32
CA LYS A 301 20.17 -0.35 -3.02
C LYS A 301 19.71 0.71 -4.04
N LYS A 302 19.74 0.40 -5.33
CA LYS A 302 19.24 1.27 -6.39
C LYS A 302 17.73 1.52 -6.30
N LEU A 303 16.96 0.52 -5.87
CA LEU A 303 15.52 0.73 -5.59
C LEU A 303 15.34 1.74 -4.45
N GLU A 304 16.12 1.65 -3.36
CA GLU A 304 16.06 2.64 -2.29
C GLU A 304 16.50 4.02 -2.76
N ASP A 305 17.57 4.13 -3.54
CA ASP A 305 18.03 5.41 -4.08
C ASP A 305 16.95 6.13 -4.91
N LYS A 306 16.12 5.36 -5.62
CA LYS A 306 15.00 5.88 -6.41
C LYS A 306 13.72 6.10 -5.59
N LEU A 307 13.29 5.10 -4.83
CA LEU A 307 11.96 5.06 -4.20
C LEU A 307 11.95 5.62 -2.77
N ARG A 308 13.10 5.60 -2.08
CA ARG A 308 13.30 6.11 -0.71
C ARG A 308 12.29 5.56 0.31
N LEU A 309 12.01 4.26 0.25
CA LEU A 309 11.01 3.65 1.12
C LEU A 309 11.51 3.44 2.56
N ILE A 310 12.81 3.20 2.75
CA ILE A 310 13.42 3.15 4.08
C ILE A 310 13.39 4.55 4.71
N GLU A 311 13.77 5.58 3.96
CA GLU A 311 13.70 6.96 4.45
C GLU A 311 12.26 7.36 4.82
N LEU A 312 11.27 6.93 4.04
CA LEU A 312 9.85 7.11 4.38
C LEU A 312 9.47 6.37 5.66
N ALA A 313 9.90 5.11 5.81
CA ALA A 313 9.64 4.32 7.02
C ALA A 313 10.24 4.97 8.27
N LEU A 314 11.48 5.46 8.17
CA LEU A 314 12.14 6.22 9.24
C LEU A 314 11.35 7.50 9.56
N THR A 315 10.94 8.26 8.55
CA THR A 315 10.12 9.47 8.75
C THR A 315 8.84 9.17 9.52
N LEU A 316 8.14 8.09 9.13
CA LEU A 316 6.93 7.62 9.82
C LEU A 316 7.21 7.24 11.28
N ALA A 317 8.29 6.49 11.52
CA ALA A 317 8.65 6.02 12.86
C ALA A 317 9.03 7.18 13.80
N TYR A 318 9.83 8.13 13.31
CA TYR A 318 10.23 9.31 14.09
C TYR A 318 9.04 10.24 14.37
N ASP A 319 8.18 10.48 13.39
CA ASP A 319 6.96 11.29 13.56
C ASP A 319 6.01 10.70 14.61
N ALA A 320 5.85 9.38 14.60
CA ALA A 320 5.03 8.65 15.57
C ALA A 320 5.72 8.37 16.92
N LYS A 321 7.02 8.57 17.03
CA LYS A 321 7.86 8.14 18.18
C LYS A 321 7.74 6.65 18.47
N ALA A 322 7.81 5.84 17.40
CA ALA A 322 7.71 4.39 17.42
C ALA A 322 9.02 3.73 16.96
N ASN A 323 9.14 2.42 17.11
CA ASN A 323 10.24 1.66 16.51
C ASN A 323 10.10 1.58 14.98
N TYR A 324 11.21 1.35 14.27
CA TYR A 324 11.23 1.34 12.80
C TYR A 324 10.32 0.26 12.21
N ASP A 325 10.27 -0.92 12.79
CA ASP A 325 9.42 -2.04 12.37
C ASP A 325 7.93 -1.85 12.71
N ASP A 326 7.56 -0.93 13.60
CA ASP A 326 6.16 -0.61 13.87
C ASP A 326 5.42 0.00 12.67
N VAL A 327 6.14 0.56 11.70
CA VAL A 327 5.57 1.14 10.47
C VAL A 327 4.75 0.13 9.67
N PHE A 328 5.00 -1.15 9.82
CA PHE A 328 4.20 -2.20 9.21
C PHE A 328 2.82 -2.41 9.87
N SER A 329 2.55 -1.78 11.03
CA SER A 329 1.27 -1.90 11.75
C SER A 329 0.58 -0.55 11.94
N GLN A 330 -0.47 -0.28 11.18
CA GLN A 330 -1.27 0.95 11.30
C GLN A 330 -1.81 1.14 12.72
N VAL A 331 -2.31 0.07 13.35
CA VAL A 331 -2.86 0.11 14.70
C VAL A 331 -1.81 0.52 15.74
N ARG A 332 -0.59 -0.04 15.62
CA ARG A 332 0.51 0.32 16.55
C ARG A 332 0.95 1.77 16.37
N MET A 333 1.08 2.21 15.12
CA MET A 333 1.43 3.59 14.79
C MET A 333 0.41 4.56 15.39
N TRP A 334 -0.88 4.36 15.13
CA TRP A 334 -1.93 5.24 15.63
C TRP A 334 -2.08 5.20 17.14
N ASP A 335 -1.93 4.04 17.79
CA ASP A 335 -1.93 3.91 19.26
C ASP A 335 -0.82 4.78 19.89
N THR A 336 0.37 4.78 19.27
CA THR A 336 1.51 5.59 19.75
C THR A 336 1.34 7.08 19.45
N ILE A 337 0.85 7.45 18.27
CA ILE A 337 0.57 8.84 17.88
C ILE A 337 -0.43 9.46 18.85
N ILE A 338 -1.55 8.78 19.09
CA ILE A 338 -2.61 9.26 20.00
C ILE A 338 -2.09 9.35 21.43
N TYR A 339 -1.34 8.35 21.88
CA TYR A 339 -0.71 8.38 23.20
C TYR A 339 0.15 9.63 23.39
N ASN A 340 1.01 9.95 22.42
CA ASN A 340 1.86 11.15 22.48
C ASN A 340 1.06 12.44 22.46
N ALA A 341 0.01 12.51 21.63
CA ALA A 341 -0.85 13.69 21.54
C ALA A 341 -1.63 13.95 22.84
N LEU A 342 -2.26 12.92 23.39
CA LEU A 342 -3.04 13.02 24.62
C LEU A 342 -2.17 13.28 25.85
N LYS A 343 -0.98 12.65 25.91
CA LYS A 343 -0.02 12.87 26.99
C LYS A 343 0.41 14.34 27.11
N LYS A 344 0.62 15.02 25.99
CA LYS A 344 0.93 16.48 25.98
C LYS A 344 -0.18 17.31 26.66
N LYS A 345 -1.41 16.81 26.67
CA LYS A 345 -2.60 17.44 27.28
C LYS A 345 -2.91 16.90 28.67
N HIS A 346 -2.07 16.06 29.25
CA HIS A 346 -2.32 15.36 30.52
C HIS A 346 -3.61 14.51 30.48
N VAL A 347 -3.93 13.95 29.30
CA VAL A 347 -5.04 13.01 29.13
C VAL A 347 -4.47 11.62 28.97
N VAL A 348 -5.01 10.65 29.72
CA VAL A 348 -4.56 9.27 29.66
C VAL A 348 -5.34 8.47 28.62
N ILE A 349 -4.64 7.53 27.94
CA ILE A 349 -5.30 6.60 27.02
C ILE A 349 -6.01 5.48 27.78
N PRO A 350 -7.21 5.05 27.33
CA PRO A 350 -7.96 3.96 27.98
C PRO A 350 -7.23 2.61 27.81
N PRO A 351 -7.54 1.61 28.63
CA PRO A 351 -7.05 0.24 28.43
C PRO A 351 -7.52 -0.31 27.08
N LYS A 352 -6.77 -1.26 26.49
CA LYS A 352 -7.24 -1.98 25.31
C LYS A 352 -8.41 -2.87 25.65
N SER A 353 -9.52 -2.70 24.94
CA SER A 353 -10.66 -3.60 25.02
C SER A 353 -10.49 -4.80 24.08
N LYS A 354 -11.01 -5.97 24.48
CA LYS A 354 -11.13 -7.14 23.61
C LYS A 354 -12.39 -6.98 22.77
N ASN A 355 -12.34 -6.14 21.77
CA ASN A 355 -13.47 -5.92 20.87
C ASN A 355 -13.60 -7.08 19.89
N VAL A 356 -14.80 -7.56 19.70
CA VAL A 356 -15.13 -8.51 18.64
C VAL A 356 -15.91 -7.76 17.58
N LYS A 357 -15.38 -7.70 16.36
CA LYS A 357 -16.12 -7.13 15.23
C LYS A 357 -17.27 -8.06 14.88
N LYS A 358 -18.48 -7.75 15.35
CA LYS A 358 -19.69 -8.57 15.14
C LYS A 358 -20.42 -8.19 13.86
N ASP A 359 -20.39 -6.91 13.45
CA ASP A 359 -21.22 -6.39 12.38
C ASP A 359 -20.40 -5.80 11.25
N GLN A 360 -20.89 -6.01 10.02
CA GLN A 360 -20.41 -5.32 8.84
C GLN A 360 -21.27 -4.07 8.65
N TYR A 361 -20.65 -2.94 8.42
CA TYR A 361 -21.32 -1.69 8.09
C TYR A 361 -21.05 -1.29 6.62
N ALA A 362 -21.91 -0.45 6.07
CA ALA A 362 -21.82 -0.01 4.68
C ALA A 362 -20.52 0.79 4.43
N GLY A 363 -19.83 0.48 3.33
CA GLY A 363 -18.65 1.20 2.88
C GLY A 363 -18.99 2.48 2.11
N ALA A 364 -18.07 2.91 1.22
CA ALA A 364 -18.22 4.08 0.38
C ALA A 364 -19.34 3.90 -0.68
N TYR A 365 -19.88 5.02 -1.13
CA TYR A 365 -20.81 5.06 -2.25
C TYR A 365 -20.07 5.10 -3.59
N VAL A 366 -20.58 4.34 -4.55
CA VAL A 366 -20.16 4.38 -5.95
C VAL A 366 -21.42 4.38 -6.82
N LYS A 367 -21.60 5.44 -7.58
CA LYS A 367 -22.72 5.58 -8.54
C LYS A 367 -22.62 4.55 -9.66
N ASP A 368 -23.76 4.03 -10.14
CA ASP A 368 -23.81 3.34 -11.41
C ASP A 368 -23.55 4.35 -12.54
N PRO A 369 -22.47 4.19 -13.32
CA PRO A 369 -22.12 5.18 -14.31
C PRO A 369 -23.07 5.16 -15.50
N ILE A 370 -23.20 6.29 -16.17
CA ILE A 370 -23.81 6.33 -17.50
C ILE A 370 -22.77 5.76 -18.48
N LEU A 371 -23.09 4.59 -19.02
CA LEU A 371 -22.16 3.84 -19.89
C LEU A 371 -22.00 4.54 -21.24
N GLY A 372 -20.84 4.31 -21.88
CA GLY A 372 -20.54 4.82 -23.21
C GLY A 372 -19.48 5.92 -23.23
N MET A 373 -19.39 6.57 -24.38
CA MET A 373 -18.49 7.69 -24.62
C MET A 373 -19.15 9.01 -24.26
N HIS A 374 -18.45 9.84 -23.51
CA HIS A 374 -18.85 11.18 -23.13
C HIS A 374 -17.82 12.20 -23.59
N ASN A 375 -18.27 13.32 -24.11
CA ASN A 375 -17.41 14.42 -24.53
C ASN A 375 -17.34 15.50 -23.44
N TRP A 376 -16.17 16.14 -23.32
CA TRP A 376 -15.97 17.30 -22.46
C TRP A 376 -16.28 17.04 -20.98
N VAL A 377 -15.50 16.16 -20.38
CA VAL A 377 -15.69 15.73 -19.00
C VAL A 377 -14.74 16.47 -18.06
N ALA A 378 -15.29 16.96 -16.95
CA ALA A 378 -14.52 17.52 -15.83
C ALA A 378 -14.64 16.59 -14.61
N SER A 379 -13.53 16.26 -13.97
CA SER A 379 -13.54 15.56 -12.67
C SER A 379 -13.22 16.49 -11.51
N PHE A 380 -13.90 16.25 -10.39
CA PHE A 380 -13.67 16.93 -9.12
C PHE A 380 -13.45 15.90 -8.04
N ASP A 381 -12.51 16.17 -7.12
CA ASP A 381 -12.09 15.25 -6.08
C ASP A 381 -12.09 15.92 -4.71
N LEU A 382 -12.54 15.18 -3.68
CA LEU A 382 -12.52 15.63 -2.29
C LEU A 382 -11.15 15.39 -1.65
N ASN A 383 -10.54 16.43 -1.16
CA ASN A 383 -9.26 16.33 -0.46
C ASN A 383 -9.39 15.46 0.79
N SER A 384 -8.71 14.30 0.84
CA SER A 384 -8.61 13.44 2.03
C SER A 384 -9.98 13.27 2.75
N LEU A 385 -10.99 12.76 2.04
CA LEU A 385 -12.40 12.73 2.46
C LEU A 385 -12.60 12.32 3.94
N TYR A 386 -12.11 11.15 4.36
CA TYR A 386 -12.38 10.63 5.71
C TYR A 386 -11.76 11.47 6.83
N PRO A 387 -10.51 11.92 6.76
CA PRO A 387 -9.99 12.91 7.72
C PRO A 387 -10.82 14.19 7.80
N HIS A 388 -11.28 14.72 6.68
CA HIS A 388 -12.09 15.93 6.67
C HIS A 388 -13.49 15.72 7.26
N LEU A 389 -14.09 14.53 7.11
CA LEU A 389 -15.33 14.17 7.79
C LEU A 389 -15.14 14.06 9.30
N ILE A 390 -14.02 13.50 9.77
CA ILE A 390 -13.69 13.47 11.19
C ILE A 390 -13.64 14.88 11.75
N MET A 391 -13.00 15.82 11.04
CA MET A 391 -12.93 17.22 11.43
C MET A 391 -14.30 17.91 11.34
N MET A 392 -15.04 17.69 10.27
CA MET A 392 -16.33 18.36 10.01
C MET A 392 -17.39 18.03 11.06
N TYR A 393 -17.55 16.75 11.38
CA TYR A 393 -18.56 16.28 12.33
C TYR A 393 -18.04 16.19 13.77
N ASN A 394 -16.75 16.50 14.00
CA ASN A 394 -16.09 16.36 15.29
C ASN A 394 -16.11 14.93 15.83
N LEU A 395 -15.82 13.94 14.95
CA LEU A 395 -15.90 12.51 15.27
C LEU A 395 -14.74 12.11 16.18
N SER A 396 -15.02 11.85 17.44
CA SER A 396 -14.05 11.40 18.44
C SER A 396 -14.76 10.61 19.54
N PRO A 397 -14.12 9.67 20.22
CA PRO A 397 -14.77 8.91 21.30
C PRO A 397 -15.39 9.78 22.39
N GLU A 398 -14.72 10.83 22.80
CA GLU A 398 -15.17 11.72 23.87
C GLU A 398 -16.22 12.76 23.45
N THR A 399 -16.43 12.91 22.14
CA THR A 399 -17.48 13.79 21.61
C THR A 399 -18.75 13.05 21.26
N LEU A 400 -18.70 11.73 21.15
CA LEU A 400 -19.87 10.89 20.90
C LEU A 400 -20.81 10.94 22.11
N ILE A 401 -22.06 11.33 21.88
CA ILE A 401 -23.08 11.35 22.92
C ILE A 401 -23.63 9.92 23.09
N GLU A 402 -23.57 9.39 24.29
CA GLU A 402 -24.09 8.06 24.60
C GLU A 402 -25.62 8.01 24.61
N HIS A 403 -26.21 6.89 24.31
CA HIS A 403 -27.66 6.72 24.24
C HIS A 403 -28.35 7.02 25.57
N SER A 404 -27.65 6.80 26.68
CA SER A 404 -28.14 7.14 28.04
C SER A 404 -28.35 8.63 28.25
N ASP A 405 -27.66 9.46 27.47
CA ASP A 405 -27.65 10.92 27.62
C ASP A 405 -28.61 11.61 26.63
N TYR A 406 -29.39 10.83 25.86
CA TYR A 406 -30.37 11.35 24.91
C TYR A 406 -31.57 11.94 25.67
N ASP A 407 -31.88 13.17 25.39
CA ASP A 407 -33.08 13.84 25.87
C ASP A 407 -34.27 13.74 24.92
N GLY A 408 -35.38 14.37 25.29
CA GLY A 408 -36.62 14.32 24.48
C GLY A 408 -36.47 14.87 23.07
N GLU A 409 -35.68 15.94 22.86
CA GLU A 409 -35.48 16.52 21.52
C GLU A 409 -34.64 15.61 20.62
N ILE A 410 -33.62 14.96 21.18
CA ILE A 410 -32.84 13.97 20.46
C ILE A 410 -33.71 12.73 20.13
N HIS A 411 -34.56 12.28 21.03
CA HIS A 411 -35.49 11.19 20.77
C HIS A 411 -36.47 11.52 19.64
N GLU A 412 -36.96 12.76 19.55
CA GLU A 412 -37.80 13.19 18.42
C GLU A 412 -37.04 13.21 17.07
N LEU A 413 -35.74 13.54 17.07
CA LEU A 413 -34.90 13.41 15.87
C LEU A 413 -34.74 11.93 15.46
N ILE A 414 -34.53 11.02 16.40
CA ILE A 414 -34.40 9.59 16.14
C ILE A 414 -35.67 9.00 15.51
N LYS A 415 -36.85 9.41 16.00
CA LYS A 415 -38.15 8.99 15.46
C LYS A 415 -38.35 9.35 13.99
N GLN A 416 -37.59 10.32 13.49
CA GLN A 416 -37.61 10.70 12.07
C GLN A 416 -36.84 9.69 11.19
N ASN A 417 -36.33 8.57 11.72
CA ASN A 417 -35.60 7.54 10.97
C ASN A 417 -34.44 8.10 10.14
N VAL A 418 -33.50 8.77 10.78
CA VAL A 418 -32.31 9.38 10.15
C VAL A 418 -31.58 8.37 9.27
N SER A 419 -31.31 8.77 8.03
CA SER A 419 -30.55 7.99 7.05
C SER A 419 -29.92 8.90 6.01
N VAL A 420 -28.98 8.37 5.22
CA VAL A 420 -28.33 9.10 4.12
C VAL A 420 -29.38 9.75 3.21
N ASP A 421 -30.38 8.98 2.75
CA ASP A 421 -31.36 9.48 1.78
C ASP A 421 -32.32 10.50 2.41
N ARG A 422 -32.71 10.32 3.67
CA ARG A 422 -33.60 11.29 4.34
C ARG A 422 -32.88 12.62 4.61
N LEU A 423 -31.59 12.58 4.91
CA LEU A 423 -30.77 13.80 5.02
C LEU A 423 -30.51 14.41 3.65
N LEU A 424 -30.24 13.63 2.61
CA LEU A 424 -30.04 14.10 1.23
C LEU A 424 -31.23 14.91 0.71
N PHE A 425 -32.45 14.45 0.98
CA PHE A 425 -33.69 15.12 0.57
C PHE A 425 -34.22 16.11 1.62
N GLN A 426 -33.47 16.36 2.67
CA GLN A 426 -33.81 17.30 3.74
C GLN A 426 -35.17 17.01 4.42
N TYR A 427 -35.51 15.74 4.58
CA TYR A 427 -36.76 15.30 5.24
C TYR A 427 -36.61 15.27 6.79
N ILE A 428 -35.46 15.58 7.31
CA ILE A 428 -35.18 15.61 8.75
C ILE A 428 -35.24 17.07 9.25
N ASP A 429 -36.01 17.33 10.28
CA ASP A 429 -36.00 18.62 10.97
C ASP A 429 -34.81 18.68 11.94
N THR A 430 -33.78 19.41 11.53
CA THR A 430 -32.51 19.49 12.26
C THR A 430 -32.40 20.70 13.20
N ARG A 431 -33.46 21.48 13.38
CA ARG A 431 -33.42 22.73 14.17
C ARG A 431 -32.97 22.52 15.62
N ALA A 432 -33.32 21.38 16.21
CA ALA A 432 -32.91 21.03 17.57
C ALA A 432 -31.39 20.89 17.76
N LEU A 433 -30.64 20.53 16.72
CA LEU A 433 -29.19 20.29 16.77
C LEU A 433 -28.42 21.51 17.29
N LYS A 434 -28.83 22.71 16.89
CA LYS A 434 -28.19 23.96 17.33
C LYS A 434 -28.35 24.20 18.83
N ASN A 435 -29.55 23.96 19.35
CA ASN A 435 -29.86 24.14 20.75
C ASN A 435 -29.06 23.15 21.61
N LYS A 436 -28.92 21.92 21.12
CA LYS A 436 -28.20 20.85 21.81
C LYS A 436 -26.68 20.90 21.57
N LYS A 437 -26.19 21.78 20.68
CA LYS A 437 -24.77 21.89 20.30
C LYS A 437 -24.17 20.55 19.90
N VAL A 438 -24.88 19.83 19.07
CA VAL A 438 -24.43 18.54 18.52
C VAL A 438 -24.50 18.53 17.00
N SER A 439 -23.58 17.81 16.37
CA SER A 439 -23.63 17.43 14.97
C SER A 439 -24.37 16.09 14.80
N LEU A 440 -25.05 15.91 13.66
CA LEU A 440 -25.81 14.71 13.34
C LEU A 440 -25.17 13.98 12.16
N THR A 441 -24.87 12.69 12.35
CA THR A 441 -24.38 11.82 11.29
C THR A 441 -25.48 10.92 10.70
N PRO A 442 -25.34 10.42 9.46
CA PRO A 442 -26.39 9.63 8.80
C PRO A 442 -26.72 8.29 9.45
N ASN A 443 -25.83 7.74 10.30
CA ASN A 443 -26.12 6.57 11.11
C ASN A 443 -26.80 6.92 12.46
N CYS A 444 -27.42 8.11 12.51
CA CYS A 444 -28.15 8.58 13.69
C CYS A 444 -27.30 8.64 14.97
N GLN A 445 -26.03 9.04 14.85
CA GLN A 445 -25.18 9.33 15.98
C GLN A 445 -25.00 10.84 16.13
N PHE A 446 -24.82 11.28 17.37
CA PHE A 446 -24.70 12.68 17.71
C PHE A 446 -23.33 12.92 18.35
N PHE A 447 -22.65 13.98 17.92
CA PHE A 447 -21.34 14.35 18.44
C PHE A 447 -21.37 15.77 18.97
N SER A 448 -20.87 15.99 20.17
CA SER A 448 -20.77 17.33 20.77
C SER A 448 -19.88 18.24 19.92
N ILE A 449 -20.34 19.48 19.73
CA ILE A 449 -19.58 20.55 19.07
C ILE A 449 -19.17 21.66 20.02
N GLU A 450 -19.29 21.45 21.32
CA GLU A 450 -18.89 22.45 22.32
C GLU A 450 -17.37 22.59 22.41
N LYS A 451 -16.65 21.47 22.22
CA LYS A 451 -15.20 21.42 22.22
C LYS A 451 -14.72 20.47 21.12
N GLN A 452 -13.61 20.83 20.51
CA GLN A 452 -12.97 19.97 19.51
C GLN A 452 -12.49 18.66 20.13
N GLY A 453 -12.85 17.53 19.53
CA GLY A 453 -12.38 16.21 19.92
C GLY A 453 -10.94 15.98 19.52
N PHE A 454 -10.24 15.10 20.25
CA PHE A 454 -8.80 14.89 20.03
C PHE A 454 -8.51 14.29 18.65
N LEU A 455 -9.37 13.42 18.13
CA LEU A 455 -9.18 12.87 16.77
C LEU A 455 -9.33 13.97 15.71
N SER A 456 -10.34 14.82 15.86
CA SER A 456 -10.60 15.95 14.98
C SER A 456 -9.41 16.93 14.96
N GLU A 457 -8.91 17.31 16.11
CA GLU A 457 -7.74 18.18 16.26
C GLU A 457 -6.46 17.53 15.69
N LEU A 458 -6.27 16.24 15.93
CA LEU A 458 -5.11 15.51 15.40
C LEU A 458 -5.11 15.45 13.88
N MET A 459 -6.30 15.20 13.27
CA MET A 459 -6.45 15.22 11.81
C MET A 459 -6.15 16.61 11.24
N GLU A 460 -6.65 17.65 11.88
CA GLU A 460 -6.43 19.04 11.46
C GLU A 460 -4.95 19.41 11.51
N THR A 461 -4.28 19.17 12.63
CA THR A 461 -2.85 19.41 12.80
C THR A 461 -2.01 18.67 11.76
N MET A 462 -2.28 17.38 11.53
CA MET A 462 -1.54 16.60 10.54
C MET A 462 -1.79 17.08 9.12
N TYR A 463 -3.00 17.53 8.79
CA TYR A 463 -3.33 18.06 7.48
C TYR A 463 -2.64 19.41 7.22
N GLU A 464 -2.63 20.30 8.21
CA GLU A 464 -1.93 21.58 8.14
C GLU A 464 -0.42 21.39 7.99
N ASP A 465 0.18 20.50 8.78
CA ASP A 465 1.58 20.13 8.65
C ASP A 465 1.90 19.62 7.22
N ARG A 466 1.07 18.71 6.70
CA ARG A 466 1.22 18.23 5.34
C ARG A 466 1.19 19.35 4.31
N ALA A 467 0.21 20.25 4.41
CA ALA A 467 0.08 21.39 3.51
C ALA A 467 1.30 22.33 3.59
N MET A 468 1.79 22.57 4.78
CA MET A 468 3.00 23.38 5.02
C MET A 468 4.23 22.73 4.35
N TYR A 469 4.48 21.45 4.58
CA TYR A 469 5.64 20.77 3.97
C TYR A 469 5.51 20.60 2.46
N LYS A 470 4.30 20.38 1.93
CA LYS A 470 4.05 20.40 0.47
C LYS A 470 4.43 21.76 -0.12
N LYS A 471 4.06 22.85 0.53
CA LYS A 471 4.42 24.22 0.12
C LYS A 471 5.94 24.43 0.17
N LYS A 472 6.60 24.07 1.27
CA LYS A 472 8.07 24.15 1.40
C LYS A 472 8.80 23.38 0.30
N ALA A 473 8.32 22.19 -0.07
CA ALA A 473 8.89 21.40 -1.18
C ALA A 473 8.74 22.13 -2.54
N ILE A 474 7.57 22.71 -2.78
CA ILE A 474 7.32 23.48 -4.02
C ILE A 474 8.21 24.72 -4.06
N ASP A 475 8.33 25.45 -2.98
CA ASP A 475 9.15 26.67 -2.91
C ASP A 475 10.64 26.34 -3.09
N ALA A 476 11.14 25.25 -2.51
CA ALA A 476 12.50 24.77 -2.72
C ALA A 476 12.73 24.35 -4.18
N LYS A 477 11.76 23.69 -4.84
CA LYS A 477 11.83 23.35 -6.28
C LYS A 477 11.92 24.60 -7.16
N LYS A 478 11.16 25.64 -6.86
CA LYS A 478 11.23 26.93 -7.59
C LYS A 478 12.60 27.57 -7.44
N LYS A 479 13.17 27.58 -6.23
CA LYS A 479 14.53 28.10 -5.99
C LYS A 479 15.58 27.30 -6.73
N LEU A 480 15.47 25.97 -6.76
CA LEU A 480 16.38 25.09 -7.50
C LEU A 480 16.44 25.42 -9.00
N GLN A 481 15.31 25.78 -9.59
CA GLN A 481 15.26 26.18 -11.02
C GLN A 481 16.04 27.47 -11.32
N THR A 482 16.17 28.35 -10.35
CA THR A 482 16.84 29.66 -10.51
C THR A 482 18.26 29.69 -9.92
N SER A 483 18.63 28.69 -9.10
CA SER A 483 19.96 28.63 -8.47
C SER A 483 21.05 28.22 -9.48
N THR A 484 22.17 28.95 -9.46
CA THR A 484 23.38 28.67 -10.26
C THR A 484 24.52 28.08 -9.42
N SER A 485 24.45 28.16 -8.09
CA SER A 485 25.48 27.63 -7.19
C SER A 485 25.34 26.12 -7.00
N VAL A 486 26.42 25.37 -7.23
CA VAL A 486 26.42 23.91 -7.07
C VAL A 486 26.12 23.50 -5.61
N SER A 487 26.70 24.17 -4.63
CA SER A 487 26.46 23.90 -3.21
C SER A 487 25.00 24.16 -2.85
N GLU A 488 24.44 25.30 -3.28
CA GLU A 488 23.04 25.64 -3.03
C GLU A 488 22.07 24.65 -3.69
N ARG A 489 22.40 24.19 -4.90
CA ARG A 489 21.59 23.16 -5.59
C ARG A 489 21.54 21.85 -4.82
N ILE A 490 22.68 21.36 -4.31
CA ILE A 490 22.76 20.16 -3.49
C ILE A 490 21.92 20.32 -2.22
N ASP A 491 22.02 21.45 -1.53
CA ASP A 491 21.24 21.71 -0.33
C ASP A 491 19.73 21.80 -0.61
N LEU A 492 19.35 22.43 -1.72
CA LEU A 492 17.95 22.49 -2.15
C LEU A 492 17.40 21.12 -2.53
N GLU A 493 18.17 20.27 -3.21
CA GLU A 493 17.77 18.89 -3.53
C GLU A 493 17.54 18.06 -2.26
N LYS A 494 18.41 18.19 -1.26
CA LYS A 494 18.21 17.57 0.06
C LYS A 494 16.95 18.07 0.76
N GLN A 495 16.72 19.40 0.74
CA GLN A 495 15.49 19.97 1.32
C GLN A 495 14.23 19.50 0.61
N ILE A 496 14.23 19.43 -0.72
CA ILE A 496 13.12 18.93 -1.52
C ILE A 496 12.81 17.46 -1.14
N SER A 497 13.84 16.63 -1.03
CA SER A 497 13.69 15.24 -0.60
C SER A 497 13.10 15.15 0.80
N LYS A 498 13.69 15.84 1.79
CA LYS A 498 13.22 15.88 3.18
C LYS A 498 11.74 16.31 3.25
N TYR A 499 11.36 17.41 2.61
CA TYR A 499 10.00 17.94 2.67
C TYR A 499 9.00 17.02 1.95
N ASN A 500 9.40 16.42 0.83
CA ASN A 500 8.56 15.44 0.14
C ASN A 500 8.31 14.20 0.99
N ASN A 501 9.33 13.68 1.67
CA ASN A 501 9.18 12.51 2.55
C ASN A 501 8.27 12.83 3.75
N ILE A 502 8.44 13.98 4.39
CA ILE A 502 7.57 14.40 5.51
C ILE A 502 6.11 14.55 5.04
N GLN A 503 5.85 15.26 3.93
CA GLN A 503 4.48 15.43 3.44
C GLN A 503 3.86 14.10 2.99
N LEU A 504 4.66 13.18 2.44
CA LEU A 504 4.21 11.84 2.07
C LEU A 504 3.90 10.99 3.31
N ALA A 505 4.76 11.03 4.33
CA ALA A 505 4.51 10.37 5.61
C ALA A 505 3.19 10.84 6.24
N LYS A 506 2.97 12.17 6.31
CA LYS A 506 1.71 12.75 6.80
C LYS A 506 0.50 12.30 5.97
N LYS A 507 0.63 12.24 4.63
CA LYS A 507 -0.42 11.72 3.74
C LYS A 507 -0.75 10.27 4.03
N VAL A 508 0.25 9.41 4.17
CA VAL A 508 0.10 7.98 4.47
C VAL A 508 -0.58 7.82 5.84
N THR A 509 -0.12 8.55 6.85
CA THR A 509 -0.69 8.50 8.20
C THR A 509 -2.16 8.94 8.19
N LEU A 510 -2.49 10.10 7.62
CA LEU A 510 -3.87 10.59 7.51
C LEU A 510 -4.80 9.58 6.83
N ASN A 511 -4.38 9.03 5.69
CA ASN A 511 -5.22 8.08 4.95
C ASN A 511 -5.38 6.74 5.67
N SER A 512 -4.45 6.39 6.58
CA SER A 512 -4.52 5.17 7.38
C SER A 512 -5.40 5.28 8.63
N ALA A 513 -5.82 6.49 9.00
CA ALA A 513 -6.62 6.75 10.22
C ALA A 513 -7.92 5.93 10.26
N TYR A 514 -8.70 6.01 9.18
CA TYR A 514 -9.94 5.23 9.06
C TYR A 514 -9.70 3.73 9.16
N GLY A 515 -8.63 3.22 8.54
CA GLY A 515 -8.25 1.81 8.62
C GLY A 515 -7.90 1.36 10.05
N ALA A 516 -7.31 2.24 10.86
CA ALA A 516 -7.08 1.98 12.28
C ALA A 516 -8.38 2.05 13.09
N ILE A 517 -9.19 3.10 12.93
CA ILE A 517 -10.47 3.29 13.64
C ILE A 517 -11.43 2.13 13.40
N GLY A 518 -11.48 1.58 12.18
CA GLY A 518 -12.33 0.45 11.81
C GLY A 518 -11.75 -0.94 12.19
N ASN A 519 -10.61 -1.01 12.86
CA ASN A 519 -9.94 -2.25 13.23
C ASN A 519 -10.26 -2.64 14.68
N SER A 520 -10.81 -3.82 14.90
CA SER A 520 -11.20 -4.32 16.24
C SER A 520 -10.04 -4.44 17.24
N PHE A 521 -8.80 -4.51 16.78
CA PHE A 521 -7.60 -4.51 17.64
C PHE A 521 -7.15 -3.11 18.07
N PHE A 522 -7.80 -2.08 17.54
CA PHE A 522 -7.47 -0.70 17.90
C PHE A 522 -8.08 -0.32 19.23
N ARG A 523 -7.35 0.44 20.04
CA ARG A 523 -7.78 0.88 21.39
C ARG A 523 -9.05 1.73 21.37
N PHE A 524 -9.20 2.56 20.34
CA PHE A 524 -10.30 3.49 20.15
C PHE A 524 -11.30 2.99 19.09
N PHE A 525 -11.36 1.67 18.87
CA PHE A 525 -12.33 1.08 17.97
C PHE A 525 -13.74 1.32 18.48
N ASP A 526 -14.56 1.97 17.65
CA ASP A 526 -16.01 2.10 17.86
C ASP A 526 -16.68 2.01 16.47
N VAL A 527 -17.55 1.01 16.31
CA VAL A 527 -18.26 0.76 15.04
C VAL A 527 -19.15 1.94 14.66
N ARG A 528 -19.72 2.66 15.66
CA ARG A 528 -20.59 3.84 15.45
C ARG A 528 -19.80 4.97 14.79
N ILE A 529 -18.56 5.21 15.22
CA ILE A 529 -17.66 6.21 14.66
C ILE A 529 -17.22 5.79 13.26
N ALA A 530 -16.82 4.54 13.08
CA ALA A 530 -16.38 4.03 11.78
C ALA A 530 -17.50 4.10 10.72
N GLU A 531 -18.73 3.75 11.09
CA GLU A 531 -19.91 3.85 10.24
C GLU A 531 -20.31 5.31 10.00
N ALA A 532 -20.21 6.19 11.00
CA ALA A 532 -20.46 7.62 10.84
C ALA A 532 -19.55 8.22 9.75
N ILE A 533 -18.27 7.84 9.70
CA ILE A 533 -17.32 8.30 8.67
C ILE A 533 -17.80 7.87 7.27
N THR A 534 -18.13 6.60 7.08
CA THR A 534 -18.47 6.09 5.74
C THR A 534 -19.81 6.61 5.23
N LEU A 535 -20.83 6.65 6.09
CA LEU A 535 -22.14 7.12 5.71
C LEU A 535 -22.17 8.66 5.52
N SER A 536 -21.38 9.41 6.29
CA SER A 536 -21.18 10.85 6.04
C SER A 536 -20.47 11.10 4.70
N GLY A 537 -19.52 10.22 4.32
CA GLY A 537 -18.91 10.25 2.99
C GLY A 537 -19.92 9.98 1.87
N GLN A 538 -20.79 8.98 2.05
CA GLN A 538 -21.88 8.73 1.12
C GLN A 538 -22.81 9.94 0.99
N LEU A 539 -23.19 10.57 2.10
CA LEU A 539 -24.02 11.76 2.09
C LEU A 539 -23.33 12.91 1.34
N ALA A 540 -22.07 13.17 1.63
CA ALA A 540 -21.31 14.27 1.00
C ALA A 540 -21.26 14.13 -0.53
N ILE A 541 -20.99 12.93 -1.05
CA ILE A 541 -20.93 12.69 -2.50
C ILE A 541 -22.33 12.74 -3.14
N LYS A 542 -23.33 12.09 -2.58
CA LYS A 542 -24.70 12.15 -3.08
C LYS A 542 -25.28 13.58 -3.03
N TRP A 543 -24.90 14.35 -2.00
CA TRP A 543 -25.31 15.74 -1.85
C TRP A 543 -24.82 16.60 -3.00
N ILE A 544 -23.52 16.55 -3.29
CA ILE A 544 -22.98 17.38 -4.36
C ILE A 544 -23.41 16.90 -5.75
N GLU A 545 -23.56 15.59 -5.95
CA GLU A 545 -24.14 15.01 -7.16
C GLU A 545 -25.52 15.59 -7.45
N LYS A 546 -26.43 15.56 -6.45
CA LYS A 546 -27.76 16.12 -6.56
C LYS A 546 -27.74 17.63 -6.86
N LYS A 547 -26.97 18.39 -6.07
CA LYS A 547 -26.87 19.84 -6.20
C LYS A 547 -26.36 20.27 -7.58
N LEU A 548 -25.34 19.61 -8.10
CA LEU A 548 -24.78 19.91 -9.42
C LEU A 548 -25.77 19.56 -10.55
N ASN A 549 -26.43 18.42 -10.45
CA ASN A 549 -27.47 18.06 -11.41
C ASN A 549 -28.62 19.08 -11.42
N ASP A 550 -29.11 19.46 -10.24
CA ASP A 550 -30.16 20.47 -10.11
C ASP A 550 -29.70 21.83 -10.70
N HIS A 551 -28.47 22.21 -10.47
CA HIS A 551 -27.87 23.47 -10.96
C HIS A 551 -27.74 23.50 -12.50
N LEU A 552 -27.16 22.44 -13.08
CA LEU A 552 -26.95 22.34 -14.52
C LEU A 552 -28.30 22.19 -15.27
N ASN A 553 -29.22 21.44 -14.72
CA ASN A 553 -30.59 21.33 -15.28
C ASN A 553 -31.30 22.69 -15.34
N LYS A 554 -31.09 23.53 -14.31
CA LYS A 554 -31.61 24.90 -14.30
C LYS A 554 -30.98 25.78 -15.39
N ILE A 555 -29.65 25.70 -15.58
CA ILE A 555 -28.92 26.47 -16.60
C ILE A 555 -29.30 26.02 -18.01
N LEU A 556 -29.34 24.71 -18.23
CA LEU A 556 -29.56 24.13 -19.55
C LEU A 556 -31.05 23.98 -19.92
N LYS A 557 -31.95 24.18 -18.93
CA LYS A 557 -33.41 23.96 -19.06
C LYS A 557 -33.72 22.54 -19.50
N SER A 558 -33.13 21.56 -18.85
CA SER A 558 -33.21 20.12 -19.12
C SER A 558 -33.60 19.33 -17.87
N LYS A 559 -33.68 18.01 -17.99
CA LYS A 559 -33.88 17.07 -16.88
C LYS A 559 -32.95 15.87 -17.05
N GLU A 560 -31.68 16.16 -17.24
CA GLU A 560 -30.66 15.15 -17.50
C GLU A 560 -29.78 14.90 -16.26
N ASP A 561 -29.06 13.79 -16.25
CA ASP A 561 -28.06 13.47 -15.26
C ASP A 561 -26.64 13.83 -15.79
N TYR A 562 -26.13 14.96 -15.38
CA TYR A 562 -24.84 15.47 -15.81
C TYR A 562 -23.65 14.88 -15.01
N VAL A 563 -23.91 14.36 -13.81
CA VAL A 563 -22.91 13.63 -13.04
C VAL A 563 -22.90 12.18 -13.50
N ILE A 564 -22.12 11.90 -14.54
CA ILE A 564 -22.07 10.59 -15.21
C ILE A 564 -21.51 9.47 -14.35
N ALA A 565 -20.67 9.79 -13.38
CA ALA A 565 -20.12 8.81 -12.44
C ALA A 565 -19.71 9.51 -11.14
N SER A 566 -19.67 8.76 -10.05
CA SER A 566 -19.00 9.13 -8.80
C SER A 566 -18.36 7.90 -8.18
N ASP A 567 -17.24 8.12 -7.48
CA ASP A 567 -16.52 7.03 -6.79
C ASP A 567 -15.90 7.54 -5.50
N THR A 568 -16.50 7.19 -4.38
CA THR A 568 -16.01 7.46 -3.01
C THR A 568 -15.86 8.95 -2.70
N ASP A 569 -14.92 9.64 -3.32
CA ASP A 569 -14.52 11.03 -3.11
C ASP A 569 -14.49 11.87 -4.39
N SER A 570 -14.76 11.27 -5.54
CA SER A 570 -14.71 11.95 -6.83
C SER A 570 -16.06 11.93 -7.58
N ILE A 571 -16.28 12.97 -8.37
CA ILE A 571 -17.40 13.08 -9.31
C ILE A 571 -16.88 13.40 -10.71
N TYR A 572 -17.63 12.95 -11.73
CA TYR A 572 -17.32 13.17 -13.14
C TYR A 572 -18.52 13.83 -13.80
N LEU A 573 -18.29 15.06 -14.26
CA LEU A 573 -19.31 15.95 -14.77
C LEU A 573 -19.22 16.05 -16.30
N ASN A 574 -20.30 15.69 -17.00
CA ASN A 574 -20.41 15.85 -18.44
C ASN A 574 -20.79 17.30 -18.79
N LEU A 575 -19.85 18.04 -19.34
CA LEU A 575 -20.04 19.40 -19.81
C LEU A 575 -20.33 19.48 -21.32
N GLY A 576 -20.39 18.35 -22.03
CA GLY A 576 -20.66 18.28 -23.47
C GLY A 576 -21.87 19.09 -23.90
N PRO A 577 -23.08 18.88 -23.32
CA PRO A 577 -24.27 19.63 -23.67
C PRO A 577 -24.15 21.16 -23.44
N LEU A 578 -23.36 21.56 -22.44
CA LEU A 578 -23.09 22.98 -22.20
C LEU A 578 -22.21 23.58 -23.30
N ILE A 579 -21.15 22.84 -23.68
CA ILE A 579 -20.19 23.25 -24.70
C ILE A 579 -20.90 23.34 -26.08
N GLU A 580 -21.67 22.33 -26.43
CA GLU A 580 -22.47 22.30 -27.68
C GLU A 580 -23.41 23.48 -27.77
N LYS A 581 -24.09 23.80 -26.66
CA LYS A 581 -25.02 24.94 -26.61
C LYS A 581 -24.31 26.29 -26.73
N ALA A 582 -23.10 26.39 -26.16
CA ALA A 582 -22.30 27.63 -26.08
C ALA A 582 -21.51 27.92 -27.36
N LEU A 583 -20.95 26.91 -28.00
CA LEU A 583 -19.97 27.03 -29.09
C LEU A 583 -20.38 26.32 -30.40
N GLY A 584 -21.39 25.44 -30.40
CA GLY A 584 -21.70 24.57 -31.54
C GLY A 584 -20.60 23.56 -31.82
N GLU A 585 -20.36 23.22 -33.08
CA GLU A 585 -19.25 22.36 -33.49
C GLU A 585 -17.91 23.07 -33.30
N VAL A 586 -17.03 22.44 -32.50
CA VAL A 586 -15.72 22.99 -32.12
C VAL A 586 -14.58 22.15 -32.68
N THR A 587 -13.67 22.83 -33.41
CA THR A 587 -12.46 22.20 -33.97
C THR A 587 -11.23 22.34 -33.08
N ASP A 588 -11.13 23.41 -32.26
CA ASP A 588 -9.99 23.69 -31.38
C ASP A 588 -10.21 23.19 -29.96
N LYS A 589 -9.74 21.96 -29.70
CA LYS A 589 -9.85 21.30 -28.39
C LYS A 589 -9.17 22.10 -27.27
N LYS A 590 -8.01 22.72 -27.52
CA LYS A 590 -7.26 23.47 -26.47
C LYS A 590 -8.04 24.71 -26.02
N LYS A 591 -8.73 25.38 -26.95
CA LYS A 591 -9.60 26.54 -26.65
C LYS A 591 -10.80 26.12 -25.79
N VAL A 592 -11.42 24.98 -26.10
CA VAL A 592 -12.53 24.44 -25.28
C VAL A 592 -12.08 24.10 -23.87
N ILE A 593 -10.97 23.39 -23.73
CA ILE A 593 -10.42 23.05 -22.40
C ILE A 593 -10.13 24.32 -21.58
N THR A 594 -9.63 25.39 -22.20
CA THR A 594 -9.42 26.67 -21.50
C THR A 594 -10.74 27.30 -21.04
N MET A 595 -11.78 27.21 -21.85
CA MET A 595 -13.12 27.69 -21.49
C MET A 595 -13.74 26.82 -20.37
N MET A 596 -13.59 25.48 -20.44
CA MET A 596 -14.04 24.58 -19.38
C MET A 596 -13.34 24.90 -18.07
N ASP A 597 -12.03 25.13 -18.08
CA ASP A 597 -11.26 25.49 -16.89
C ASP A 597 -11.81 26.78 -16.25
N LYS A 598 -12.01 27.82 -17.07
CA LYS A 598 -12.59 29.07 -16.62
C LYS A 598 -13.98 28.86 -16.02
N PHE A 599 -14.86 28.12 -16.72
CA PHE A 599 -16.21 27.82 -16.24
C PHE A 599 -16.19 27.02 -14.93
N CYS A 600 -15.34 26.01 -14.81
CA CYS A 600 -15.20 25.24 -13.58
C CYS A 600 -14.74 26.12 -12.41
N ASN A 601 -13.77 27.00 -12.63
CA ASN A 601 -13.23 27.86 -11.57
C ASN A 601 -14.20 28.98 -11.16
N GLU A 602 -14.87 29.61 -12.13
CA GLU A 602 -15.71 30.80 -11.88
C GLU A 602 -17.15 30.46 -11.48
N ASN A 603 -17.68 29.30 -11.92
CA ASN A 603 -19.08 28.94 -11.73
C ASN A 603 -19.26 27.67 -10.89
N ILE A 604 -18.58 26.58 -11.24
CA ILE A 604 -18.78 25.30 -10.56
C ILE A 604 -18.14 25.28 -9.18
N GLN A 605 -16.88 25.75 -9.05
CA GLN A 605 -16.17 25.72 -7.77
C GLN A 605 -16.89 26.54 -6.68
N PRO A 606 -17.31 27.80 -6.91
CA PRO A 606 -18.05 28.55 -5.90
C PRO A 606 -19.41 27.92 -5.54
N PHE A 607 -20.06 27.27 -6.50
CA PHE A 607 -21.29 26.55 -6.26
C PHE A 607 -21.08 25.30 -5.39
N ILE A 608 -20.00 24.55 -5.62
CA ILE A 608 -19.61 23.39 -4.80
C ILE A 608 -19.33 23.86 -3.36
N ASP A 609 -18.54 24.91 -3.19
CA ASP A 609 -18.16 25.43 -1.89
C ASP A 609 -19.39 25.88 -1.08
N LYS A 610 -20.32 26.57 -1.74
CA LYS A 610 -21.61 26.96 -1.15
C LYS A 610 -22.46 25.73 -0.78
N SER A 611 -22.52 24.72 -1.67
CA SER A 611 -23.32 23.52 -1.43
C SER A 611 -22.82 22.72 -0.23
N TYR A 612 -21.51 22.65 0.00
CA TYR A 612 -20.97 22.01 1.19
C TYR A 612 -21.17 22.85 2.46
N GLN A 613 -21.19 24.18 2.36
CA GLN A 613 -21.59 25.02 3.48
C GLN A 613 -23.05 24.76 3.86
N GLU A 614 -23.96 24.64 2.89
CA GLU A 614 -25.36 24.30 3.13
C GLU A 614 -25.52 22.93 3.82
N LEU A 615 -24.70 21.95 3.45
CA LEU A 615 -24.68 20.64 4.11
C LEU A 615 -24.21 20.77 5.57
N ALA A 616 -23.11 21.49 5.78
CA ALA A 616 -22.54 21.68 7.11
C ALA A 616 -23.54 22.38 8.05
N ASP A 617 -24.22 23.41 7.56
CA ASP A 617 -25.25 24.13 8.32
C ASP A 617 -26.47 23.24 8.64
N TYR A 618 -26.85 22.38 7.69
CA TYR A 618 -28.00 21.48 7.82
C TYR A 618 -27.78 20.41 8.88
N VAL A 619 -26.59 19.79 8.92
CA VAL A 619 -26.26 18.76 9.91
C VAL A 619 -25.67 19.33 11.21
N ASN A 620 -25.62 20.66 11.34
CA ASN A 620 -24.99 21.41 12.43
C ASN A 620 -23.56 20.94 12.69
N ALA A 621 -22.76 20.87 11.63
CA ALA A 621 -21.37 20.42 11.70
C ALA A 621 -20.54 21.32 12.63
N TYR A 622 -19.49 20.78 13.25
CA TYR A 622 -18.52 21.53 14.05
C TYR A 622 -17.85 22.65 13.24
N SER A 623 -17.44 22.32 12.01
CA SER A 623 -16.94 23.30 11.04
C SER A 623 -17.05 22.74 9.62
N GLN A 624 -17.27 23.60 8.61
CA GLN A 624 -17.21 23.19 7.21
C GLN A 624 -15.76 22.84 6.82
N LYS A 625 -15.51 21.60 6.41
CA LYS A 625 -14.18 21.08 6.04
C LYS A 625 -14.16 20.40 4.66
N MET A 626 -15.31 20.23 4.00
CA MET A 626 -15.32 19.59 2.67
C MET A 626 -14.72 20.54 1.64
N ILE A 627 -13.62 20.12 1.05
CA ILE A 627 -12.89 20.84 0.00
C ILE A 627 -12.81 19.92 -1.21
N MET A 628 -13.68 20.19 -2.19
CA MET A 628 -13.65 19.51 -3.47
C MET A 628 -13.00 20.41 -4.51
N LYS A 629 -12.02 19.90 -5.23
CA LYS A 629 -11.25 20.63 -6.24
C LYS A 629 -11.35 19.96 -7.60
N ARG A 630 -11.27 20.77 -8.66
CA ARG A 630 -11.15 20.25 -10.01
C ARG A 630 -9.83 19.46 -10.14
N GLU A 631 -9.95 18.21 -10.54
CA GLU A 631 -8.81 17.32 -10.78
C GLU A 631 -8.43 17.33 -12.28
N ALA A 632 -9.32 16.84 -13.16
CA ALA A 632 -9.00 16.68 -14.57
C ALA A 632 -10.03 17.35 -15.50
N LEU A 633 -9.55 17.77 -16.68
CA LEU A 633 -10.38 18.17 -17.82
C LEU A 633 -10.00 17.31 -19.02
N ALA A 634 -11.02 16.75 -19.66
CA ALA A 634 -10.87 15.81 -20.76
C ALA A 634 -11.78 16.15 -21.93
N ASP A 635 -11.34 15.83 -23.14
CA ASP A 635 -12.17 15.93 -24.33
C ASP A 635 -13.09 14.73 -24.49
N LYS A 636 -12.61 13.54 -24.10
CA LYS A 636 -13.38 12.29 -24.18
C LYS A 636 -13.15 11.40 -22.96
N ALA A 637 -14.18 10.68 -22.61
CA ALA A 637 -14.13 9.67 -21.56
C ALA A 637 -15.07 8.50 -21.88
N ILE A 638 -14.73 7.28 -21.50
CA ILE A 638 -15.52 6.07 -21.75
C ILE A 638 -15.71 5.33 -20.44
N TRP A 639 -16.96 5.05 -20.06
CA TRP A 639 -17.32 4.20 -18.94
C TRP A 639 -17.90 2.87 -19.41
N THR A 640 -17.39 1.77 -18.86
CA THR A 640 -17.90 0.40 -19.13
C THR A 640 -18.60 -0.22 -17.93
N ALA A 641 -18.27 0.19 -16.71
CA ALA A 641 -18.89 -0.23 -15.46
C ALA A 641 -18.41 0.64 -14.29
N LYS A 642 -18.95 0.40 -13.08
CA LYS A 642 -18.41 0.98 -11.84
C LYS A 642 -16.91 0.73 -11.74
N LYS A 643 -16.14 1.78 -11.48
CA LYS A 643 -14.67 1.74 -11.34
C LYS A 643 -13.94 1.24 -12.59
N ARG A 644 -14.58 1.25 -13.76
CA ARG A 644 -14.00 0.79 -15.02
C ARG A 644 -14.22 1.83 -16.11
N TYR A 645 -13.20 2.65 -16.35
CA TYR A 645 -13.27 3.77 -17.29
C TYR A 645 -11.88 4.17 -17.81
N LEU A 646 -11.89 4.94 -18.88
CA LEU A 646 -10.73 5.66 -19.38
C LEU A 646 -11.11 7.11 -19.72
N ILE A 647 -10.17 8.04 -19.50
CA ILE A 647 -10.37 9.48 -19.70
C ILE A 647 -9.15 10.04 -20.44
N ASN A 648 -9.36 10.82 -21.49
CA ASN A 648 -8.31 11.49 -22.26
C ASN A 648 -8.06 12.89 -21.70
N VAL A 649 -7.10 13.02 -20.79
CA VAL A 649 -6.86 14.19 -19.94
C VAL A 649 -5.98 15.20 -20.64
N TYR A 650 -6.47 16.43 -20.82
CA TYR A 650 -5.73 17.60 -21.31
C TYR A 650 -5.20 18.50 -20.19
N ASP A 651 -5.81 18.48 -19.03
CA ASP A 651 -5.39 19.25 -17.84
C ASP A 651 -5.57 18.40 -16.58
N ASN A 652 -4.55 18.35 -15.75
CA ASN A 652 -4.62 17.69 -14.46
C ASN A 652 -4.14 18.65 -13.37
N GLU A 653 -5.01 19.01 -12.43
CA GLU A 653 -4.76 19.95 -11.33
C GLU A 653 -4.13 21.29 -11.79
N GLY A 654 -4.51 21.79 -12.98
CA GLY A 654 -3.97 23.02 -13.57
C GLY A 654 -2.69 22.83 -14.41
N VAL A 655 -2.18 21.61 -14.53
CA VAL A 655 -1.09 21.28 -15.42
C VAL A 655 -1.65 20.90 -16.79
N ARG A 656 -1.38 21.74 -17.81
CA ARG A 656 -1.78 21.50 -19.21
C ARG A 656 -0.83 20.54 -19.90
N TYR A 657 -1.40 19.59 -20.64
CA TYR A 657 -0.64 18.67 -21.48
C TYR A 657 -0.75 19.06 -22.96
N ASP A 658 0.38 19.15 -23.65
CA ASP A 658 0.38 19.36 -25.12
C ASP A 658 -0.16 18.14 -25.87
N ILE A 659 0.21 16.96 -25.37
CA ILE A 659 -0.31 15.67 -25.81
C ILE A 659 -1.14 15.11 -24.65
N PRO A 660 -2.44 14.84 -24.85
CA PRO A 660 -3.31 14.36 -23.77
C PRO A 660 -2.83 13.03 -23.22
N GLN A 661 -3.07 12.81 -21.91
CA GLN A 661 -2.69 11.61 -21.21
C GLN A 661 -3.92 10.77 -20.90
N LEU A 662 -3.83 9.44 -21.13
CA LEU A 662 -4.90 8.53 -20.76
C LEU A 662 -4.84 8.22 -19.26
N LYS A 663 -5.88 8.61 -18.51
CA LYS A 663 -6.16 8.14 -17.16
C LYS A 663 -7.07 6.91 -17.27
N ILE A 664 -6.58 5.74 -16.86
CA ILE A 664 -7.28 4.46 -16.97
C ILE A 664 -7.53 3.91 -15.57
N MET A 665 -8.75 3.46 -15.30
CA MET A 665 -9.13 2.87 -14.02
C MET A 665 -9.86 1.54 -14.21
N GLY A 666 -9.43 0.53 -13.46
CA GLY A 666 -10.09 -0.77 -13.35
C GLY A 666 -10.16 -1.62 -14.63
N LEU A 667 -9.64 -1.13 -15.75
CA LEU A 667 -9.56 -1.86 -17.01
C LEU A 667 -8.30 -2.73 -17.07
N GLU A 668 -8.31 -3.70 -17.95
CA GLU A 668 -7.25 -4.71 -18.07
C GLU A 668 -5.89 -4.11 -18.46
N ALA A 669 -5.88 -2.94 -19.09
CA ALA A 669 -4.66 -2.19 -19.42
C ALA A 669 -3.76 -1.81 -18.22
N ILE A 670 -4.31 -1.83 -17.00
CA ILE A 670 -3.57 -1.49 -15.77
C ILE A 670 -3.58 -2.61 -14.73
N LYS A 671 -4.29 -3.72 -14.99
CA LYS A 671 -4.37 -4.84 -14.04
C LYS A 671 -3.13 -5.71 -14.10
N SER A 672 -2.53 -5.98 -12.95
CA SER A 672 -1.41 -6.93 -12.84
C SER A 672 -1.76 -8.37 -13.23
N SER A 673 -3.03 -8.66 -13.43
CA SER A 673 -3.53 -9.95 -13.91
C SER A 673 -3.57 -10.08 -15.45
N THR A 674 -3.17 -9.04 -16.18
CA THR A 674 -3.05 -9.01 -17.64
C THR A 674 -1.56 -8.98 -17.99
N PRO A 675 -1.08 -9.78 -18.94
CA PRO A 675 0.32 -9.76 -19.34
C PRO A 675 0.80 -8.37 -19.77
N MET A 676 2.03 -8.02 -19.43
CA MET A 676 2.58 -6.67 -19.67
C MET A 676 2.49 -6.24 -21.13
N VAL A 677 2.85 -7.14 -22.05
CA VAL A 677 2.75 -6.90 -23.50
C VAL A 677 1.31 -6.56 -23.90
N CYS A 678 0.32 -7.31 -23.38
CA CYS A 678 -1.08 -7.03 -23.65
C CYS A 678 -1.53 -5.70 -23.06
N ARG A 679 -1.07 -5.35 -21.86
CA ARG A 679 -1.42 -4.06 -21.21
C ARG A 679 -0.99 -2.87 -22.07
N GLU A 680 0.23 -2.88 -22.57
CA GLU A 680 0.73 -1.80 -23.45
C GLU A 680 -0.06 -1.71 -24.76
N LYS A 681 -0.32 -2.85 -25.40
CA LYS A 681 -1.14 -2.88 -26.63
C LYS A 681 -2.59 -2.49 -26.40
N ILE A 682 -3.18 -2.79 -25.24
CA ILE A 682 -4.52 -2.32 -24.87
C ILE A 682 -4.52 -0.80 -24.67
N LYS A 683 -3.47 -0.21 -24.06
CA LYS A 683 -3.33 1.24 -23.95
C LYS A 683 -3.25 1.92 -25.32
N ASP A 684 -2.49 1.33 -26.25
CA ASP A 684 -2.41 1.85 -27.62
C ASP A 684 -3.75 1.75 -28.36
N ALA A 685 -4.47 0.63 -28.18
CA ALA A 685 -5.82 0.48 -28.70
C ALA A 685 -6.77 1.53 -28.13
N PHE A 686 -6.68 1.87 -26.83
CA PHE A 686 -7.49 2.93 -26.22
C PHE A 686 -7.20 4.31 -26.79
N LYS A 687 -5.92 4.62 -27.12
CA LYS A 687 -5.58 5.87 -27.84
C LYS A 687 -6.27 5.92 -29.22
N ILE A 688 -6.30 4.79 -29.94
CA ILE A 688 -7.01 4.69 -31.22
C ILE A 688 -8.53 4.88 -31.04
N MET A 689 -9.13 4.34 -29.97
CA MET A 689 -10.56 4.51 -29.68
C MET A 689 -10.93 5.97 -29.40
N VAL A 690 -10.05 6.71 -28.77
CA VAL A 690 -10.29 8.11 -28.40
C VAL A 690 -10.12 9.04 -29.60
N ASP A 691 -9.04 8.91 -30.37
CA ASP A 691 -8.67 9.86 -31.43
C ASP A 691 -8.71 9.29 -32.85
N GLY A 692 -8.99 8.01 -33.02
CA GLY A 692 -8.93 7.31 -34.29
C GLY A 692 -10.31 6.92 -34.86
N SER A 693 -10.31 5.81 -35.55
CA SER A 693 -11.52 5.20 -36.13
C SER A 693 -11.52 3.69 -35.91
N GLU A 694 -12.72 3.10 -35.98
CA GLU A 694 -12.90 1.64 -35.89
C GLU A 694 -12.03 0.88 -36.89
N ALA A 695 -11.94 1.36 -38.15
CA ALA A 695 -11.10 0.72 -39.18
C ALA A 695 -9.62 0.71 -38.83
N LYS A 696 -9.09 1.77 -38.17
CA LYS A 696 -7.71 1.81 -37.68
C LYS A 696 -7.50 0.81 -36.54
N LEU A 697 -8.50 0.67 -35.66
CA LEU A 697 -8.43 -0.27 -34.55
C LEU A 697 -8.43 -1.72 -35.03
N ILE A 698 -9.28 -2.08 -35.99
CA ILE A 698 -9.32 -3.43 -36.58
C ILE A 698 -7.97 -3.79 -37.22
N LYS A 699 -7.35 -2.87 -37.96
CA LYS A 699 -6.00 -3.08 -38.52
C LYS A 699 -4.95 -3.32 -37.44
N PHE A 700 -5.03 -2.55 -36.34
CA PHE A 700 -4.12 -2.70 -35.19
C PHE A 700 -4.30 -4.08 -34.53
N ILE A 701 -5.54 -4.52 -34.31
CA ILE A 701 -5.86 -5.85 -33.76
C ILE A 701 -5.25 -6.96 -34.64
N ASP A 702 -5.45 -6.89 -35.96
CA ASP A 702 -4.94 -7.90 -36.91
C ASP A 702 -3.40 -7.94 -36.93
N GLN A 703 -2.76 -6.77 -36.83
CA GLN A 703 -1.30 -6.68 -36.75
C GLN A 703 -0.77 -7.31 -35.46
N PHE A 704 -1.35 -6.95 -34.31
CA PHE A 704 -0.92 -7.49 -33.02
C PHE A 704 -1.21 -8.99 -32.89
N ARG A 705 -2.29 -9.52 -33.49
CA ARG A 705 -2.58 -10.95 -33.53
C ARG A 705 -1.45 -11.76 -34.20
N LYS A 706 -0.80 -11.18 -35.22
CA LYS A 706 0.36 -11.81 -35.87
C LYS A 706 1.61 -11.75 -35.00
N GLU A 707 1.89 -10.60 -34.43
CA GLU A 707 3.01 -10.37 -33.50
C GLU A 707 2.90 -11.28 -32.27
N PHE A 708 1.71 -11.39 -31.66
CA PHE A 708 1.46 -12.16 -30.45
C PHE A 708 1.86 -13.62 -30.55
N LYS A 709 1.71 -14.23 -31.73
CA LYS A 709 2.08 -15.62 -31.98
C LYS A 709 3.57 -15.89 -32.01
N THR A 710 4.40 -14.86 -32.12
CA THR A 710 5.86 -14.95 -32.11
C THR A 710 6.47 -14.71 -30.75
N LEU A 711 5.67 -14.28 -29.76
CA LEU A 711 6.15 -13.99 -28.42
C LEU A 711 6.32 -15.26 -27.59
N PRO A 712 7.29 -15.30 -26.66
CA PRO A 712 7.43 -16.41 -25.71
C PRO A 712 6.17 -16.60 -24.84
N ALA A 713 5.93 -17.84 -24.43
CA ALA A 713 4.79 -18.19 -23.58
C ALA A 713 4.77 -17.36 -22.29
N GLU A 714 5.93 -17.12 -21.72
CA GLU A 714 6.14 -16.36 -20.48
C GLU A 714 5.69 -14.91 -20.58
N GLU A 715 5.72 -14.32 -21.77
CA GLU A 715 5.30 -12.92 -21.98
C GLU A 715 3.79 -12.77 -22.18
N VAL A 716 3.14 -13.81 -22.67
CA VAL A 716 1.72 -13.80 -23.05
C VAL A 716 0.81 -14.55 -22.07
N ALA A 717 1.38 -15.35 -21.17
CA ALA A 717 0.63 -16.09 -20.17
C ALA A 717 0.01 -15.20 -19.11
N PHE A 718 -1.17 -15.55 -18.61
CA PHE A 718 -1.89 -14.81 -17.57
C PHE A 718 -1.20 -14.87 -16.21
N PRO A 719 -0.81 -13.75 -15.62
CA PRO A 719 -0.36 -13.72 -14.22
C PRO A 719 -1.56 -13.89 -13.26
N ARG A 720 -1.43 -14.79 -12.29
CA ARG A 720 -2.43 -15.01 -11.22
C ARG A 720 -1.75 -15.40 -9.91
N SER A 721 -2.43 -15.12 -8.79
CA SER A 721 -2.07 -15.69 -7.50
C SER A 721 -2.81 -17.00 -7.30
N VAL A 722 -2.12 -18.02 -6.80
CA VAL A 722 -2.67 -19.33 -6.50
C VAL A 722 -3.00 -19.43 -5.02
N ASN A 723 -4.18 -19.89 -4.70
CA ASN A 723 -4.60 -20.15 -3.31
C ASN A 723 -5.41 -21.43 -3.25
N ASP A 724 -5.47 -22.03 -2.05
CA ASP A 724 -6.29 -23.21 -1.77
C ASP A 724 -5.92 -24.46 -2.58
N LEU A 725 -4.64 -24.66 -2.94
CA LEU A 725 -4.18 -25.84 -3.68
C LEU A 725 -4.65 -27.14 -3.03
N LYS A 726 -4.50 -27.27 -1.68
CA LYS A 726 -4.95 -28.46 -0.93
C LYS A 726 -6.44 -28.70 -1.01
N LYS A 727 -7.25 -27.63 -1.04
CA LYS A 727 -8.71 -27.74 -1.15
C LYS A 727 -9.16 -28.33 -2.47
N TYR A 728 -8.43 -28.04 -3.52
CA TYR A 728 -8.76 -28.45 -4.89
C TYR A 728 -7.97 -29.65 -5.37
N SER A 729 -6.97 -30.14 -4.62
CA SER A 729 -6.23 -31.35 -4.97
C SER A 729 -7.11 -32.61 -4.78
N ASP A 730 -6.95 -33.58 -5.68
CA ASP A 730 -7.59 -34.90 -5.61
C ASP A 730 -6.53 -35.98 -5.89
N GLU A 731 -6.44 -36.97 -5.03
CA GLU A 731 -5.43 -38.03 -5.15
C GLU A 731 -5.62 -38.92 -6.39
N ARG A 732 -6.85 -39.01 -6.92
CA ARG A 732 -7.18 -39.88 -8.04
C ARG A 732 -7.22 -39.15 -9.38
N ALA A 733 -7.67 -37.85 -9.34
CA ALA A 733 -7.94 -37.06 -10.53
C ALA A 733 -7.07 -35.79 -10.63
N ILE A 734 -6.00 -35.65 -9.84
CA ILE A 734 -5.13 -34.49 -9.69
C ILE A 734 -5.87 -33.27 -9.12
N PHE A 735 -7.10 -33.01 -9.59
CA PHE A 735 -7.90 -31.85 -9.14
C PHE A 735 -9.39 -32.19 -9.10
N SER A 736 -10.13 -31.56 -8.19
CA SER A 736 -11.56 -31.74 -8.02
C SER A 736 -12.39 -30.95 -9.05
N LYS A 737 -13.68 -31.32 -9.20
CA LYS A 737 -14.61 -30.57 -10.08
C LYS A 737 -14.83 -29.15 -9.55
N GLY A 738 -14.82 -28.17 -10.43
CA GLY A 738 -15.00 -26.76 -10.09
C GLY A 738 -13.70 -26.04 -9.68
N THR A 739 -12.54 -26.68 -9.82
CA THR A 739 -11.24 -26.02 -9.60
C THR A 739 -11.03 -24.84 -10.56
N PRO A 740 -10.62 -23.66 -10.04
CA PRO A 740 -10.31 -22.52 -10.88
C PRO A 740 -9.20 -22.86 -11.87
N ILE A 741 -9.28 -22.29 -13.10
CA ILE A 741 -8.41 -22.70 -14.23
C ILE A 741 -6.91 -22.60 -13.93
N HIS A 742 -6.46 -21.53 -13.26
CA HIS A 742 -5.05 -21.34 -12.89
C HIS A 742 -4.60 -22.29 -11.77
N VAL A 743 -5.50 -22.65 -10.85
CA VAL A 743 -5.25 -23.66 -9.80
C VAL A 743 -5.16 -25.06 -10.44
N LYS A 744 -6.07 -25.36 -11.39
CA LYS A 744 -6.00 -26.59 -12.20
C LYS A 744 -4.64 -26.74 -12.89
N GLY A 745 -4.21 -25.71 -13.61
CA GLY A 745 -2.89 -25.71 -14.26
C GLY A 745 -1.73 -25.88 -13.27
N SER A 746 -1.85 -25.32 -12.05
CA SER A 746 -0.81 -25.41 -11.01
C SER A 746 -0.71 -26.82 -10.42
N LEU A 747 -1.85 -27.48 -10.19
CA LEU A 747 -1.89 -28.87 -9.71
C LEU A 747 -1.31 -29.83 -10.76
N ILE A 748 -1.66 -29.64 -12.04
CA ILE A 748 -1.09 -30.41 -13.16
C ILE A 748 0.43 -30.20 -13.23
N TYR A 749 0.90 -28.95 -13.11
CA TYR A 749 2.32 -28.61 -13.11
C TYR A 749 3.08 -29.36 -12.00
N ASN A 750 2.62 -29.25 -10.76
CA ASN A 750 3.26 -29.91 -9.61
C ASN A 750 3.24 -31.44 -9.75
N HIS A 751 2.12 -32.02 -10.22
CA HIS A 751 2.01 -33.45 -10.47
C HIS A 751 3.01 -33.89 -11.53
N THR A 752 3.10 -33.19 -12.65
CA THR A 752 4.01 -33.53 -13.75
C THR A 752 5.47 -33.41 -13.35
N LEU A 753 5.84 -32.42 -12.53
CA LEU A 753 7.19 -32.31 -11.98
C LEU A 753 7.57 -33.53 -11.13
N ALA A 754 6.62 -33.98 -10.29
CA ALA A 754 6.82 -35.17 -9.47
C ALA A 754 6.91 -36.46 -10.30
N GLU A 755 6.00 -36.66 -11.26
CA GLU A 755 5.96 -37.80 -12.14
C GLU A 755 7.26 -37.93 -12.98
N LYS A 756 7.76 -36.82 -13.51
CA LYS A 756 9.00 -36.78 -14.28
C LYS A 756 10.28 -36.72 -13.42
N ASN A 757 10.16 -36.68 -12.08
CA ASN A 757 11.28 -36.57 -11.13
C ASN A 757 12.18 -35.35 -11.38
N ILE A 758 11.59 -34.21 -11.77
CA ILE A 758 12.32 -32.95 -12.04
C ILE A 758 12.01 -31.84 -11.01
N THR A 759 11.46 -32.18 -9.86
CA THR A 759 11.19 -31.23 -8.74
C THR A 759 12.45 -30.57 -8.18
N LYS A 760 13.63 -31.13 -8.44
CA LYS A 760 14.92 -30.52 -8.08
C LYS A 760 15.38 -29.44 -9.07
N GLN A 761 14.86 -29.45 -10.29
CA GLN A 761 15.23 -28.53 -11.36
C GLN A 761 14.27 -27.32 -11.43
N TYR A 762 13.00 -27.55 -11.11
CA TYR A 762 11.96 -26.55 -11.20
C TYR A 762 11.24 -26.36 -9.87
N GLU A 763 11.00 -25.10 -9.54
CA GLU A 763 10.27 -24.69 -8.33
C GLU A 763 8.83 -25.20 -8.35
N THR A 764 8.36 -25.80 -7.26
CA THR A 764 6.95 -26.19 -7.12
C THR A 764 6.09 -25.00 -6.78
N ILE A 765 4.84 -25.02 -7.28
CA ILE A 765 3.87 -23.95 -6.99
C ILE A 765 3.23 -24.20 -5.63
N ASN A 766 3.21 -23.17 -4.79
CA ASN A 766 2.63 -23.18 -3.45
C ASN A 766 1.49 -22.16 -3.32
N ASP A 767 0.69 -22.30 -2.24
CA ASP A 767 -0.33 -21.32 -1.91
C ASP A 767 0.29 -19.92 -1.70
N GLY A 768 -0.36 -18.91 -2.29
CA GLY A 768 0.09 -17.52 -2.27
C GLY A 768 1.12 -17.16 -3.33
N ASP A 769 1.60 -18.12 -4.13
CA ASP A 769 2.53 -17.81 -5.20
C ASP A 769 1.86 -17.06 -6.36
N LYS A 770 2.64 -16.19 -6.99
CA LYS A 770 2.31 -15.60 -8.28
C LYS A 770 2.83 -16.52 -9.38
N ILE A 771 1.92 -16.96 -10.23
CA ILE A 771 2.23 -17.84 -11.37
C ILE A 771 1.73 -17.21 -12.68
N LYS A 772 2.16 -17.78 -13.77
CA LYS A 772 1.62 -17.54 -15.10
C LYS A 772 0.91 -18.77 -15.59
N PHE A 773 -0.22 -18.63 -16.30
CA PHE A 773 -0.89 -19.78 -16.92
C PHE A 773 -1.23 -19.51 -18.38
N MET A 774 -1.22 -20.58 -19.17
CA MET A 774 -1.50 -20.53 -20.59
C MET A 774 -2.45 -21.66 -21.00
N TYR A 775 -3.30 -21.39 -21.99
CA TYR A 775 -4.18 -22.38 -22.61
C TYR A 775 -3.37 -23.34 -23.48
N VAL A 776 -3.81 -24.61 -23.52
CA VAL A 776 -3.16 -25.67 -24.26
C VAL A 776 -4.22 -26.42 -25.08
N ARG A 777 -3.91 -26.73 -26.33
CA ARG A 777 -4.77 -27.51 -27.24
C ARG A 777 -4.72 -29.00 -26.92
N GLU A 778 -5.85 -29.66 -26.99
CA GLU A 778 -5.94 -31.12 -26.94
C GLU A 778 -6.08 -31.72 -28.34
N PRO A 779 -5.57 -32.94 -28.59
CA PRO A 779 -4.85 -33.82 -27.64
C PRO A 779 -3.38 -33.38 -27.44
N ASN A 780 -2.86 -33.48 -26.20
CA ASN A 780 -1.47 -33.17 -25.85
C ASN A 780 -0.94 -34.23 -24.84
N PRO A 781 0.38 -34.29 -24.58
CA PRO A 781 0.99 -35.29 -23.70
C PRO A 781 0.44 -35.33 -22.27
N LEU A 782 -0.01 -34.21 -21.73
CA LEU A 782 -0.53 -34.10 -20.38
C LEU A 782 -2.07 -34.16 -20.30
N GLN A 783 -2.77 -34.33 -21.42
CA GLN A 783 -4.23 -34.37 -21.51
C GLN A 783 -4.89 -33.21 -20.75
N CYS A 784 -4.37 -32.02 -20.95
CA CYS A 784 -4.79 -30.83 -20.24
C CYS A 784 -5.14 -29.66 -21.17
N THR A 785 -6.07 -28.82 -20.74
CA THR A 785 -6.49 -27.59 -21.47
C THR A 785 -5.78 -26.32 -20.98
N VAL A 786 -5.00 -26.43 -19.90
CA VAL A 786 -4.28 -25.34 -19.28
C VAL A 786 -3.07 -25.86 -18.53
N ILE A 787 -1.99 -25.06 -18.56
CA ILE A 787 -0.78 -25.30 -17.76
C ILE A 787 -0.38 -24.01 -17.05
N SER A 788 0.01 -24.10 -15.77
CA SER A 788 0.61 -23.00 -15.03
C SER A 788 2.09 -23.25 -14.82
N PHE A 789 2.85 -22.19 -14.60
CA PHE A 789 4.28 -22.24 -14.28
C PHE A 789 4.70 -20.99 -13.49
N PRO A 790 5.69 -21.09 -12.58
CA PRO A 790 6.16 -19.94 -11.81
C PRO A 790 6.91 -18.90 -12.66
N ASN A 791 7.82 -19.35 -13.52
CA ASN A 791 8.69 -18.50 -14.35
C ASN A 791 8.67 -18.94 -15.80
N ILE A 792 9.19 -20.14 -16.08
CA ILE A 792 9.40 -20.71 -17.39
C ILE A 792 8.62 -22.01 -17.47
N LEU A 793 8.00 -22.28 -18.60
CA LEU A 793 7.37 -23.56 -18.87
C LEU A 793 8.46 -24.59 -19.12
N PRO A 794 8.57 -25.68 -18.30
CA PRO A 794 9.57 -26.73 -18.49
C PRO A 794 9.52 -27.32 -19.90
N LYS A 795 10.67 -27.43 -20.53
CA LYS A 795 10.78 -28.05 -21.87
C LYS A 795 10.41 -29.53 -21.84
N GLU A 796 10.67 -30.18 -20.72
CA GLU A 796 10.39 -31.59 -20.46
C GLU A 796 8.89 -31.92 -20.44
N PHE A 797 8.02 -30.91 -20.43
CA PHE A 797 6.57 -31.12 -20.52
C PHE A 797 6.10 -31.38 -21.95
N ASP A 798 6.94 -31.09 -22.94
CA ASP A 798 6.65 -31.26 -24.37
C ASP A 798 5.34 -30.56 -24.81
N LEU A 799 5.03 -29.42 -24.21
CA LEU A 799 3.81 -28.66 -24.46
C LEU A 799 3.97 -27.50 -25.45
N GLN A 800 5.18 -27.12 -25.85
CA GLN A 800 5.47 -25.91 -26.63
C GLN A 800 4.65 -25.83 -27.94
N GLN A 801 4.53 -26.95 -28.66
CA GLN A 801 3.76 -27.02 -29.92
C GLN A 801 2.24 -27.05 -29.72
N TYR A 802 1.78 -27.31 -28.50
CA TYR A 802 0.36 -27.40 -28.15
C TYR A 802 -0.16 -26.09 -27.52
N LEU A 803 0.69 -25.08 -27.29
CA LEU A 803 0.25 -23.80 -26.74
C LEU A 803 -0.79 -23.15 -27.64
N ASP A 804 -1.91 -22.78 -27.05
CA ASP A 804 -3.03 -22.17 -27.78
C ASP A 804 -2.96 -20.64 -27.77
N TYR A 805 -2.11 -20.10 -28.64
CA TYR A 805 -1.95 -18.66 -28.82
C TYR A 805 -3.22 -17.95 -29.30
N ASN A 806 -4.13 -18.65 -30.00
CA ASN A 806 -5.38 -18.02 -30.44
C ASN A 806 -6.32 -17.79 -29.26
N THR A 807 -6.61 -18.83 -28.48
CA THR A 807 -7.42 -18.71 -27.27
C THR A 807 -6.74 -17.76 -26.27
N GLN A 808 -5.43 -17.82 -26.15
CA GLN A 808 -4.67 -16.92 -25.27
C GLN A 808 -4.85 -15.45 -25.70
N PHE A 809 -4.69 -15.13 -26.99
CA PHE A 809 -4.91 -13.80 -27.54
C PHE A 809 -6.32 -13.29 -27.28
N ASP A 810 -7.32 -14.12 -27.59
CA ASP A 810 -8.71 -13.75 -27.41
C ASP A 810 -8.99 -13.41 -25.94
N LYS A 811 -8.53 -14.23 -25.01
CA LYS A 811 -8.74 -14.04 -23.57
C LYS A 811 -7.93 -12.90 -22.94
N THR A 812 -6.67 -12.70 -23.37
CA THR A 812 -5.78 -11.70 -22.77
C THR A 812 -5.93 -10.30 -23.35
N PHE A 813 -6.31 -10.19 -24.62
CA PHE A 813 -6.34 -8.94 -25.36
C PHE A 813 -7.72 -8.61 -25.94
N LEU A 814 -8.32 -9.53 -26.73
CA LEU A 814 -9.50 -9.20 -27.51
C LEU A 814 -10.76 -9.06 -26.64
N GLU A 815 -11.04 -10.01 -25.73
CA GLU A 815 -12.20 -9.92 -24.83
C GLU A 815 -12.16 -8.67 -23.94
N PRO A 816 -11.03 -8.33 -23.28
CA PRO A 816 -10.91 -7.04 -22.56
C PRO A 816 -11.19 -5.81 -23.43
N LEU A 817 -10.70 -5.82 -24.67
CA LEU A 817 -10.87 -4.72 -25.60
C LEU A 817 -12.33 -4.59 -26.06
N LYS A 818 -12.97 -5.73 -26.35
CA LYS A 818 -14.37 -5.82 -26.77
C LYS A 818 -15.32 -5.14 -25.78
N ILE A 819 -15.09 -5.28 -24.48
CA ILE A 819 -15.91 -4.61 -23.45
C ILE A 819 -15.94 -3.08 -23.65
N VAL A 820 -14.82 -2.50 -24.04
CA VAL A 820 -14.73 -1.05 -24.27
C VAL A 820 -15.29 -0.67 -25.64
N MET A 821 -15.05 -1.51 -26.66
CA MET A 821 -15.61 -1.32 -28.01
C MET A 821 -17.13 -1.37 -27.99
N ASP A 822 -17.71 -2.34 -27.30
CA ASP A 822 -19.16 -2.48 -27.15
C ASP A 822 -19.79 -1.22 -26.48
N ALA A 823 -19.09 -0.64 -25.50
CA ALA A 823 -19.57 0.59 -24.84
C ALA A 823 -19.62 1.81 -25.76
N ILE A 824 -18.86 1.79 -26.86
CA ILE A 824 -18.85 2.89 -27.88
C ILE A 824 -19.47 2.46 -29.21
N ASN A 825 -20.17 1.33 -29.23
CA ASN A 825 -20.84 0.75 -30.41
C ASN A 825 -19.86 0.42 -31.57
N TRP A 826 -18.62 0.01 -31.28
CA TRP A 826 -17.67 -0.46 -32.26
C TRP A 826 -17.63 -2.00 -32.28
N SER A 827 -17.33 -2.60 -33.44
CA SER A 827 -17.26 -4.05 -33.62
C SER A 827 -15.81 -4.51 -33.77
N THR A 828 -15.51 -5.74 -33.29
CA THR A 828 -14.22 -6.42 -33.51
C THR A 828 -14.12 -7.08 -34.88
N GLU A 829 -15.23 -7.21 -35.60
CA GLU A 829 -15.31 -7.87 -36.92
C GLU A 829 -15.60 -6.81 -38.00
N LYS A 830 -14.97 -7.01 -39.18
CA LYS A 830 -15.37 -6.22 -40.35
C LYS A 830 -16.84 -6.49 -40.63
N GLN A 831 -17.68 -5.50 -40.42
CA GLN A 831 -19.01 -5.55 -40.95
C GLN A 831 -18.90 -5.53 -42.49
N ASN A 832 -19.29 -6.61 -43.15
CA ASN A 832 -19.52 -6.62 -44.58
C ASN A 832 -20.72 -5.73 -44.84
N THR A 833 -20.51 -4.43 -44.96
CA THR A 833 -21.52 -3.52 -45.47
C THR A 833 -21.75 -3.82 -46.96
N LEU A 834 -22.98 -3.69 -47.42
CA LEU A 834 -23.29 -3.85 -48.83
C LEU A 834 -22.40 -3.03 -49.76
N GLU A 835 -21.88 -1.89 -49.29
CA GLU A 835 -20.87 -1.05 -49.96
C GLU A 835 -19.50 -1.77 -50.20
N SER A 836 -19.09 -2.72 -49.32
CA SER A 836 -17.87 -3.49 -49.52
C SER A 836 -17.95 -4.57 -50.59
N LEU A 837 -19.15 -4.87 -51.10
CA LEU A 837 -19.39 -5.78 -52.20
C LEU A 837 -19.33 -5.10 -53.58
N PHE A 838 -19.23 -3.77 -53.62
CA PHE A 838 -19.20 -2.97 -54.82
C PHE A 838 -17.87 -2.22 -55.05
N VAL A 839 -16.80 -2.56 -54.31
CA VAL A 839 -15.45 -2.01 -54.55
C VAL A 839 -14.54 -3.09 -55.06
#